data_2a35d8ad59795549b4f51a49570fd2ee
#
_entry.id   2a35d8ad59795549b4f51a49570fd2ee
#
_cell.length_a   1.000
_cell.length_b   1.000
_cell.length_c   1.000
_cell.angle_alpha   90.00
_cell.angle_beta   90.00
_cell.angle_gamma   90.00
#
_symmetry.space_group_name_H-M   'P 1'
#
loop_
_entity.id
_entity.type
_entity.pdbx_description
1 polymer ?
#
loop_
_entity_poly.entity_id
_entity_poly.type
_entity_poly.pdbx_seq_one_letter_code
_entity_poly.pdbx_strand_id
1 'polypeptide(L)'
;MNISYNWLKRYIALTDDAETVAKILTSIGLEVGTVEKVQTVKGGLKGLVIGEVLTCVPHPNSDHLHITEVNIGAAEAQGAVMDEQGRHVLHIVCGAPNVAVGQKVVVATIGTVLYDGDEHFTIKRGKIRGEESLGMLCAEDEIGIGSDHAGIIVLPDETPVGMPAKEYYHVEDDTLIEVDITPNRSDAISHYGVARDLHAYYLAHGQNIALTRPSVEAFAVQNHDLPIEITIEDTEDCPRYTGVSIQGVSIHESPDWLKKSLTTIGLRPINNVVDVTNFVLHETGQALHSFDADKIKGHHVIVRKAHEGEKFTTLDGIERTLSAADLMICNAEEPMTIAGVFGGLNSGISDETKNVFLESAYFNPVCIRKTSRRHQLQTDASFRYERGCDPNNTLYILKRCALLIQEVAGGEVAMEVSDNGQTCFEPFSVTLNIPRVNALIGKAIGEQTIETILRGLEMEITGKDGDDWHITVPRYRVDVQRECDVVEDILRIYGYNNVEFPEKVNTNLSYSPKPNPQKLQTRISEQLTAQGFYEILNNSLTKVSYYELLQTYPLNECVKIKNPLSQDLGVMRQTLLFGGLESIQRNVNRKNADLKFYEFGNCYHYHANPAARNHNPENALVEYSEEPHLALWLTGNKTQQSWINKGEKTTFYMLHAYVNGVLTRMGVDVAHCTMESFGNELFSDGLILKAQNGKELGRLAIVDKKLAKQFDIDETVFFADLDWKQLLRQNKQYKPVINDLPKFPEVKRDFALLVDKQVEFVDLARAAFETERKLLKNVYLFDVYEGKNLENGKKSYALSFILQDPENTLKDKQIESIMQRLQKMFEEKFGAKLR
;
A
#
# COMPACT_ATOMS: atom_id res chain seq x y z
N MET A 1 -4.33 13.01 6.66
CA MET A 1 -4.29 14.48 6.79
C MET A 1 -5.24 14.92 7.89
N ASN A 2 -4.81 15.83 8.73
CA ASN A 2 -5.61 16.32 9.86
C ASN A 2 -6.41 17.58 9.48
N ILE A 3 -7.72 17.55 9.68
CA ILE A 3 -8.66 18.64 9.44
C ILE A 3 -9.30 19.05 10.76
N SER A 4 -9.15 20.33 11.12
CA SER A 4 -9.89 20.92 12.23
C SER A 4 -11.30 21.26 11.76
N TYR A 5 -12.32 20.76 12.47
CA TYR A 5 -13.71 21.05 12.16
C TYR A 5 -14.08 22.53 12.33
N ASN A 6 -13.52 23.20 13.36
CA ASN A 6 -13.73 24.64 13.58
C ASN A 6 -13.01 25.49 12.52
N TRP A 7 -11.83 25.07 12.07
CA TRP A 7 -11.14 25.73 10.96
C TRP A 7 -11.90 25.56 9.65
N LEU A 8 -12.41 24.33 9.37
CA LEU A 8 -13.22 24.06 8.19
C LEU A 8 -14.44 24.96 8.08
N LYS A 9 -15.13 25.26 9.21
CA LYS A 9 -16.27 26.17 9.26
C LYS A 9 -15.98 27.62 8.86
N ARG A 10 -14.72 28.03 8.79
CA ARG A 10 -14.35 29.37 8.28
C ARG A 10 -14.61 29.50 6.78
N TYR A 11 -14.68 28.37 6.05
CA TYR A 11 -14.85 28.37 4.59
C TYR A 11 -16.25 27.91 4.16
N ILE A 12 -16.89 27.07 4.95
CA ILE A 12 -18.21 26.52 4.65
C ILE A 12 -19.08 26.53 5.91
N ALA A 13 -20.29 27.09 5.81
CA ALA A 13 -21.21 27.26 6.94
C ALA A 13 -21.92 25.93 7.31
N LEU A 14 -21.18 24.97 7.85
CA LEU A 14 -21.66 23.63 8.22
C LEU A 14 -22.65 23.73 9.38
N THR A 15 -23.81 23.08 9.25
CA THR A 15 -24.82 22.87 10.30
C THR A 15 -24.77 21.47 10.90
N ASP A 16 -24.26 20.49 10.16
CA ASP A 16 -24.07 19.12 10.58
C ASP A 16 -22.90 19.03 11.57
N ASP A 17 -22.95 18.08 12.50
CA ASP A 17 -21.85 17.81 13.42
C ASP A 17 -20.65 17.13 12.72
N ALA A 18 -19.51 17.10 13.39
CA ALA A 18 -18.27 16.54 12.84
C ALA A 18 -18.38 15.05 12.46
N GLU A 19 -19.17 14.27 13.19
CA GLU A 19 -19.42 12.85 12.92
C GLU A 19 -20.22 12.66 11.62
N THR A 20 -21.21 13.50 11.38
CA THR A 20 -21.99 13.51 10.14
C THR A 20 -21.13 13.96 8.97
N VAL A 21 -20.34 15.02 9.13
CA VAL A 21 -19.39 15.49 8.11
C VAL A 21 -18.38 14.41 7.76
N ALA A 22 -17.84 13.67 8.73
CA ALA A 22 -16.94 12.55 8.52
C ALA A 22 -17.56 11.44 7.65
N LYS A 23 -18.83 11.11 7.88
CA LYS A 23 -19.58 10.14 7.07
C LYS A 23 -19.78 10.64 5.63
N ILE A 24 -20.09 11.93 5.48
CA ILE A 24 -20.23 12.57 4.16
C ILE A 24 -18.89 12.51 3.41
N LEU A 25 -17.78 12.91 4.04
CA LEU A 25 -16.44 12.86 3.43
C LEU A 25 -16.09 11.46 2.92
N THR A 26 -16.29 10.44 3.76
CA THR A 26 -16.09 9.05 3.36
C THR A 26 -16.97 8.66 2.16
N SER A 27 -18.24 9.09 2.16
CA SER A 27 -19.19 8.77 1.08
C SER A 27 -18.82 9.38 -0.27
N ILE A 28 -18.09 10.50 -0.28
CA ILE A 28 -17.63 11.20 -1.48
C ILE A 28 -16.17 10.90 -1.85
N GLY A 29 -15.56 9.88 -1.22
CA GLY A 29 -14.23 9.37 -1.56
C GLY A 29 -13.07 10.00 -0.79
N LEU A 30 -13.35 10.74 0.29
CA LEU A 30 -12.36 11.22 1.26
C LEU A 30 -12.51 10.41 2.55
N GLU A 31 -11.87 9.25 2.59
CA GLU A 31 -12.00 8.29 3.70
C GLU A 31 -11.55 8.91 5.02
N VAL A 32 -12.41 8.83 6.04
CA VAL A 32 -12.09 9.30 7.39
C VAL A 32 -11.65 8.12 8.26
N GLY A 33 -10.43 8.18 8.75
CA GLY A 33 -9.85 7.19 9.67
C GLY A 33 -10.34 7.36 11.09
N THR A 34 -10.17 8.58 11.65
CA THR A 34 -10.56 8.89 13.04
C THR A 34 -11.28 10.23 13.17
N VAL A 35 -12.11 10.35 14.20
CA VAL A 35 -12.75 11.61 14.63
C VAL A 35 -12.49 11.78 16.12
N GLU A 36 -11.66 12.76 16.48
CA GLU A 36 -11.22 12.95 17.87
C GLU A 36 -11.57 14.34 18.38
N LYS A 37 -12.07 14.43 19.60
CA LYS A 37 -12.27 15.72 20.28
C LYS A 37 -10.95 16.22 20.82
N VAL A 38 -10.55 17.40 20.38
CA VAL A 38 -9.34 18.09 20.83
C VAL A 38 -9.73 19.19 21.78
N GLN A 39 -9.28 19.07 23.02
CA GLN A 39 -9.48 20.10 24.03
C GLN A 39 -8.28 21.06 23.99
N THR A 40 -8.53 22.34 23.75
CA THR A 40 -7.48 23.37 23.72
C THR A 40 -6.78 23.50 25.09
N VAL A 41 -7.57 23.34 26.17
CA VAL A 41 -7.09 23.23 27.54
C VAL A 41 -7.62 21.93 28.12
N LYS A 42 -6.73 21.09 28.65
CA LYS A 42 -7.11 19.76 29.19
C LYS A 42 -8.17 19.90 30.27
N GLY A 43 -9.29 19.18 30.15
CA GLY A 43 -10.44 19.34 31.03
C GLY A 43 -11.39 20.50 30.69
N GLY A 44 -11.07 21.36 29.72
CA GLY A 44 -11.94 22.41 29.17
C GLY A 44 -12.32 23.48 30.21
N LEU A 45 -11.52 23.71 31.24
CA LEU A 45 -11.75 24.63 32.37
C LEU A 45 -13.09 24.37 33.11
N LYS A 46 -13.57 23.12 33.09
CA LYS A 46 -14.83 22.75 33.72
C LYS A 46 -14.75 22.84 35.25
N GLY A 47 -15.69 23.57 35.87
CA GLY A 47 -15.71 23.77 37.31
C GLY A 47 -14.86 24.95 37.82
N LEU A 48 -14.17 25.67 36.90
CA LEU A 48 -13.46 26.92 37.18
C LEU A 48 -14.37 28.11 36.94
N VAL A 49 -14.43 29.02 37.92
CA VAL A 49 -15.28 30.23 37.88
C VAL A 49 -14.46 31.45 38.28
N ILE A 50 -14.87 32.62 37.80
CA ILE A 50 -14.27 33.91 38.24
C ILE A 50 -14.84 34.29 39.60
N GLY A 51 -13.95 34.54 40.56
CA GLY A 51 -14.29 34.97 41.89
C GLY A 51 -13.73 36.35 42.26
N GLU A 52 -14.22 36.94 43.33
CA GLU A 52 -13.67 38.17 43.90
C GLU A 52 -13.28 37.92 45.38
N VAL A 53 -12.07 38.26 45.73
CA VAL A 53 -11.57 38.11 47.09
C VAL A 53 -12.18 39.20 47.98
N LEU A 54 -13.14 38.81 48.87
CA LEU A 54 -13.80 39.74 49.81
C LEU A 54 -12.97 40.03 51.04
N THR A 55 -12.31 38.99 51.57
CA THR A 55 -11.44 39.10 52.74
C THR A 55 -10.15 38.33 52.53
N CYS A 56 -9.03 38.81 53.06
CA CYS A 56 -7.76 38.13 53.01
C CYS A 56 -7.05 38.39 54.36
N VAL A 57 -7.00 37.36 55.23
CA VAL A 57 -6.37 37.49 56.55
C VAL A 57 -5.24 36.44 56.68
N PRO A 58 -4.13 36.80 57.41
CA PRO A 58 -3.09 35.82 57.65
C PRO A 58 -3.58 34.61 58.39
N HIS A 59 -3.10 33.42 58.04
CA HIS A 59 -3.47 32.15 58.65
C HIS A 59 -2.87 32.05 60.07
N PRO A 60 -3.64 31.75 61.12
CA PRO A 60 -3.15 31.81 62.52
C PRO A 60 -1.98 30.83 62.82
N ASN A 61 -1.88 29.76 62.06
CA ASN A 61 -0.85 28.70 62.23
C ASN A 61 0.13 28.62 61.06
N SER A 62 0.32 29.72 60.28
CA SER A 62 1.25 29.75 59.15
C SER A 62 1.72 31.17 58.87
N ASP A 63 2.94 31.31 58.44
CA ASP A 63 3.63 32.57 58.08
C ASP A 63 3.47 32.94 56.60
N HIS A 64 2.97 32.03 55.79
CA HIS A 64 2.86 32.24 54.31
C HIS A 64 1.44 31.90 53.79
N LEU A 65 0.51 31.39 54.61
CA LEU A 65 -0.86 31.10 54.19
C LEU A 65 -1.78 32.24 54.53
N HIS A 66 -2.80 32.43 53.69
CA HIS A 66 -3.89 33.38 53.92
C HIS A 66 -5.23 32.65 53.91
N ILE A 67 -6.15 33.07 54.77
CA ILE A 67 -7.55 32.64 54.74
C ILE A 67 -8.32 33.70 53.96
N THR A 68 -9.01 33.24 52.90
CA THR A 68 -9.77 34.15 52.03
C THR A 68 -11.25 33.74 52.01
N GLU A 69 -12.14 34.72 51.94
CA GLU A 69 -13.51 34.56 51.56
C GLU A 69 -13.69 35.06 50.13
N VAL A 70 -14.17 34.20 49.24
CA VAL A 70 -14.19 34.49 47.82
C VAL A 70 -15.62 34.42 47.31
N ASN A 71 -16.15 35.54 46.86
CA ASN A 71 -17.43 35.67 46.20
C ASN A 71 -17.37 35.03 44.78
N ILE A 72 -18.22 34.05 44.52
CA ILE A 72 -18.37 33.43 43.21
C ILE A 72 -19.67 33.79 42.51
N GLY A 73 -20.30 34.89 42.92
CA GLY A 73 -21.52 35.42 42.32
C GLY A 73 -22.73 34.48 42.51
N ALA A 74 -23.43 34.22 41.44
CA ALA A 74 -24.56 33.30 41.40
C ALA A 74 -24.17 31.85 41.07
N ALA A 75 -22.86 31.57 40.88
CA ALA A 75 -22.40 30.25 40.57
C ALA A 75 -22.61 29.28 41.74
N GLU A 76 -23.24 28.15 41.51
CA GLU A 76 -23.46 27.14 42.53
C GLU A 76 -22.22 26.27 42.69
N ALA A 77 -21.71 26.15 43.91
CA ALA A 77 -20.59 25.30 44.26
C ALA A 77 -20.83 24.61 45.62
N GLN A 78 -20.32 23.39 45.72
CA GLN A 78 -20.40 22.61 46.94
C GLN A 78 -19.62 23.31 48.07
N GLY A 79 -20.29 23.62 49.17
CA GLY A 79 -19.72 24.28 50.32
C GLY A 79 -19.80 25.82 50.28
N ALA A 80 -20.35 26.42 49.25
CA ALA A 80 -20.61 27.84 49.20
C ALA A 80 -21.73 28.22 50.16
N VAL A 81 -21.55 29.31 50.87
CA VAL A 81 -22.53 29.89 51.80
C VAL A 81 -23.08 31.16 51.18
N MET A 82 -24.40 31.32 51.20
CA MET A 82 -25.04 32.55 50.74
C MET A 82 -24.90 33.64 51.78
N ASP A 83 -24.36 34.76 51.44
CA ASP A 83 -24.22 35.91 52.33
C ASP A 83 -25.49 36.78 52.36
N GLU A 84 -25.53 37.81 53.24
CA GLU A 84 -26.67 38.70 53.36
C GLU A 84 -27.01 39.49 52.09
N GLN A 85 -26.10 39.57 51.14
CA GLN A 85 -26.24 40.22 49.83
C GLN A 85 -26.67 39.28 48.72
N GLY A 86 -26.89 37.98 49.04
CA GLY A 86 -27.29 36.95 48.07
C GLY A 86 -26.17 36.43 47.19
N ARG A 87 -24.90 36.61 47.61
CA ARG A 87 -23.71 36.13 46.90
C ARG A 87 -23.29 34.75 47.47
N HIS A 88 -22.87 33.84 46.62
CA HIS A 88 -22.23 32.61 47.06
C HIS A 88 -20.76 32.88 47.42
N VAL A 89 -20.39 32.60 48.68
CA VAL A 89 -19.03 32.81 49.19
C VAL A 89 -18.39 31.46 49.55
N LEU A 90 -17.18 31.29 49.14
CA LEU A 90 -16.31 30.13 49.46
C LEU A 90 -15.20 30.54 50.42
N HIS A 91 -15.00 29.70 51.47
CA HIS A 91 -13.86 29.83 52.38
C HIS A 91 -12.67 29.04 51.81
N ILE A 92 -11.57 29.73 51.44
CA ILE A 92 -10.42 29.12 50.73
C ILE A 92 -9.13 29.53 51.43
N VAL A 93 -8.27 28.56 51.73
CA VAL A 93 -6.89 28.82 52.21
C VAL A 93 -5.95 28.90 51.00
N CYS A 94 -5.30 30.05 50.86
CA CYS A 94 -4.39 30.34 49.72
C CYS A 94 -2.95 30.48 50.16
N GLY A 95 -2.00 29.89 49.46
CA GLY A 95 -0.57 29.98 49.70
C GLY A 95 0.14 30.98 48.80
N ALA A 96 -0.54 31.60 47.85
CA ALA A 96 0.11 32.48 46.88
C ALA A 96 0.46 33.85 47.52
N PRO A 97 1.67 34.38 47.23
CA PRO A 97 2.15 35.61 47.84
C PRO A 97 1.42 36.87 47.35
N ASN A 98 0.79 36.82 46.19
CA ASN A 98 0.12 37.92 45.52
C ASN A 98 -1.38 38.05 45.80
N VAL A 99 -1.96 37.23 46.68
CA VAL A 99 -3.37 37.32 47.00
C VAL A 99 -3.71 38.53 47.82
N ALA A 100 -4.73 39.32 47.46
CA ALA A 100 -5.17 40.53 48.16
C ALA A 100 -6.68 40.73 48.00
N VAL A 101 -7.26 41.53 48.93
CA VAL A 101 -8.68 41.90 48.91
C VAL A 101 -9.03 42.72 47.67
N GLY A 102 -10.18 42.44 47.06
CA GLY A 102 -10.70 43.13 45.88
C GLY A 102 -10.28 42.52 44.55
N GLN A 103 -9.27 41.63 44.53
CA GLN A 103 -8.84 41.00 43.31
C GLN A 103 -9.90 40.08 42.67
N LYS A 104 -9.98 40.12 41.33
CA LYS A 104 -10.68 39.13 40.54
C LYS A 104 -9.73 37.99 40.27
N VAL A 105 -10.15 36.76 40.61
CA VAL A 105 -9.30 35.54 40.57
C VAL A 105 -10.01 34.38 39.93
N VAL A 106 -9.25 33.36 39.47
CA VAL A 106 -9.81 32.09 38.97
C VAL A 106 -9.92 31.10 40.15
N VAL A 107 -11.12 30.59 40.38
CA VAL A 107 -11.49 29.70 41.50
C VAL A 107 -11.81 28.32 40.98
N ALA A 108 -11.06 27.31 41.41
CA ALA A 108 -11.42 25.92 41.24
C ALA A 108 -12.37 25.46 42.40
N THR A 109 -13.60 25.13 42.07
CA THR A 109 -14.61 24.66 43.06
C THR A 109 -14.40 23.17 43.37
N ILE A 110 -15.03 22.70 44.46
CA ILE A 110 -14.98 21.26 44.81
C ILE A 110 -15.52 20.41 43.66
N GLY A 111 -14.78 19.37 43.27
CA GLY A 111 -15.10 18.49 42.14
C GLY A 111 -14.39 18.89 40.84
N THR A 112 -13.76 20.07 40.76
CA THR A 112 -12.93 20.45 39.61
C THR A 112 -11.75 19.52 39.49
N VAL A 113 -11.46 19.07 38.26
CA VAL A 113 -10.28 18.28 37.94
C VAL A 113 -9.26 19.18 37.26
N LEU A 114 -8.09 19.31 37.86
CA LEU A 114 -6.93 20.02 37.32
C LEU A 114 -5.91 19.01 36.77
N TYR A 115 -5.13 19.43 35.78
CA TYR A 115 -4.21 18.56 35.06
C TYR A 115 -2.78 19.10 35.12
N ASP A 116 -1.80 18.21 35.40
CA ASP A 116 -0.39 18.48 35.29
C ASP A 116 0.21 17.41 34.35
N GLY A 117 0.46 17.79 33.10
CA GLY A 117 0.82 16.84 32.06
C GLY A 117 -0.22 15.71 31.91
N ASP A 118 0.19 14.47 32.16
CA ASP A 118 -0.71 13.30 32.13
C ASP A 118 -1.33 12.96 33.47
N GLU A 119 -0.87 13.59 34.54
CA GLU A 119 -1.44 13.44 35.87
C GLU A 119 -2.63 14.38 36.07
N HIS A 120 -3.51 14.02 36.96
CA HIS A 120 -4.66 14.86 37.30
C HIS A 120 -4.99 14.72 38.77
N PHE A 121 -5.49 15.81 39.37
CA PHE A 121 -6.01 15.80 40.73
C PHE A 121 -7.35 16.50 40.79
N THR A 122 -8.19 16.02 41.69
CA THR A 122 -9.53 16.57 41.89
C THR A 122 -9.56 17.43 43.15
N ILE A 123 -10.07 18.65 43.05
CA ILE A 123 -10.27 19.54 44.17
C ILE A 123 -11.31 18.94 45.10
N LYS A 124 -10.93 18.74 46.34
CA LYS A 124 -11.75 18.17 47.40
C LYS A 124 -11.85 19.12 48.58
N ARG A 125 -12.90 19.01 49.37
CA ARG A 125 -12.98 19.63 50.68
C ARG A 125 -11.75 19.23 51.50
N GLY A 126 -10.91 20.20 51.86
CA GLY A 126 -9.66 19.98 52.56
C GLY A 126 -9.63 20.68 53.92
N LYS A 127 -8.67 20.28 54.79
CA LYS A 127 -8.33 20.97 56.02
C LYS A 127 -6.85 21.30 56.03
N ILE A 128 -6.48 22.57 55.91
CA ILE A 128 -5.13 23.04 55.81
C ILE A 128 -4.73 23.71 57.11
N ARG A 129 -3.80 23.10 57.88
CA ARG A 129 -3.33 23.52 59.19
C ARG A 129 -4.41 23.91 60.19
N GLY A 130 -5.55 23.25 60.10
CA GLY A 130 -6.66 23.44 61.02
C GLY A 130 -7.86 24.19 60.44
N GLU A 131 -7.67 24.96 59.39
CA GLU A 131 -8.72 25.71 58.68
C GLU A 131 -9.28 24.93 57.50
N GLU A 132 -10.54 25.07 57.22
CA GLU A 132 -11.25 24.42 56.13
C GLU A 132 -10.95 25.14 54.78
N SER A 133 -10.72 24.41 53.71
CA SER A 133 -10.64 24.98 52.35
C SER A 133 -11.65 24.29 51.44
N LEU A 134 -12.53 25.09 50.82
CA LEU A 134 -13.64 24.65 49.99
C LEU A 134 -13.43 24.90 48.51
N GLY A 135 -12.17 25.07 48.10
CA GLY A 135 -11.73 25.31 46.72
C GLY A 135 -10.24 25.67 46.67
N MET A 136 -9.82 26.14 45.54
CA MET A 136 -8.44 26.59 45.31
C MET A 136 -8.45 27.81 44.41
N LEU A 137 -7.57 28.80 44.71
CA LEU A 137 -7.23 29.92 43.79
C LEU A 137 -6.11 29.44 42.89
N CYS A 138 -6.24 29.59 41.56
CA CYS A 138 -5.36 28.96 40.60
C CYS A 138 -4.31 29.90 39.99
N ALA A 139 -3.16 29.34 39.73
CA ALA A 139 -2.12 29.90 38.85
C ALA A 139 -2.40 29.53 37.39
N GLU A 140 -1.64 30.14 36.44
CA GLU A 140 -1.82 29.88 35.01
C GLU A 140 -1.47 28.45 34.60
N ASP A 141 -0.37 27.92 35.12
CA ASP A 141 0.09 26.56 34.84
C ASP A 141 -0.84 25.50 35.42
N GLU A 142 -1.45 25.76 36.58
CA GLU A 142 -2.40 24.83 37.25
C GLU A 142 -3.69 24.61 36.45
N ILE A 143 -4.08 25.58 35.63
CA ILE A 143 -5.26 25.45 34.76
C ILE A 143 -4.91 25.27 33.28
N GLY A 144 -3.59 25.26 32.94
CA GLY A 144 -3.11 24.96 31.61
C GLY A 144 -3.32 26.09 30.58
N ILE A 145 -3.38 27.34 31.00
CA ILE A 145 -3.49 28.53 30.10
C ILE A 145 -2.19 29.30 29.92
N GLY A 146 -1.18 29.01 30.73
CA GLY A 146 0.13 29.67 30.71
C GLY A 146 1.17 28.83 31.43
N SER A 147 2.34 29.45 31.74
CA SER A 147 3.45 28.80 32.43
C SER A 147 3.83 29.48 33.75
N ASP A 148 3.14 30.54 34.14
CA ASP A 148 3.45 31.29 35.38
C ASP A 148 2.89 30.54 36.62
N HIS A 149 3.80 30.25 37.56
CA HIS A 149 3.52 29.64 38.86
C HIS A 149 3.89 30.56 40.02
N ALA A 150 4.32 31.81 39.75
CA ALA A 150 4.77 32.72 40.80
C ALA A 150 3.64 33.20 41.72
N GLY A 151 2.39 33.09 41.30
CA GLY A 151 1.23 33.49 42.05
C GLY A 151 -0.08 33.10 41.42
N ILE A 152 -1.22 33.44 42.06
CA ILE A 152 -2.53 33.24 41.48
C ILE A 152 -2.78 34.21 40.31
N ILE A 153 -3.66 33.82 39.40
CA ILE A 153 -4.16 34.63 38.29
C ILE A 153 -4.97 35.80 38.88
N VAL A 154 -4.54 37.06 38.57
CA VAL A 154 -5.29 38.27 38.90
C VAL A 154 -5.83 38.88 37.61
N LEU A 155 -7.15 38.95 37.52
CA LEU A 155 -7.87 39.42 36.34
C LEU A 155 -8.20 40.94 36.49
N PRO A 156 -8.50 41.65 35.36
CA PRO A 156 -8.97 43.02 35.38
C PRO A 156 -10.21 43.23 36.30
N ASP A 157 -10.29 44.37 36.94
CA ASP A 157 -11.35 44.70 37.92
C ASP A 157 -12.78 44.64 37.34
N GLU A 158 -12.93 44.90 36.05
CA GLU A 158 -14.18 44.84 35.29
C GLU A 158 -14.68 43.42 35.01
N THR A 159 -13.89 42.40 35.32
CA THR A 159 -14.25 41.00 34.99
C THR A 159 -15.47 40.57 35.79
N PRO A 160 -16.56 40.02 35.15
CA PRO A 160 -17.77 39.61 35.80
C PRO A 160 -17.56 38.45 36.78
N VAL A 161 -17.94 38.64 38.03
CA VAL A 161 -17.89 37.59 39.07
C VAL A 161 -18.96 36.54 38.80
N GLY A 162 -18.60 35.26 38.93
CA GLY A 162 -19.49 34.10 38.68
C GLY A 162 -19.47 33.64 37.23
N MET A 163 -18.78 34.34 36.36
CA MET A 163 -18.58 33.88 34.98
C MET A 163 -17.73 32.59 34.96
N PRO A 164 -18.13 31.55 34.19
CA PRO A 164 -17.27 30.39 33.97
C PRO A 164 -15.93 30.80 33.35
N ALA A 165 -14.79 30.30 33.84
CA ALA A 165 -13.48 30.60 33.30
C ALA A 165 -13.33 30.18 31.82
N LYS A 166 -14.03 29.12 31.39
CA LYS A 166 -14.14 28.71 30.00
C LYS A 166 -14.68 29.82 29.09
N GLU A 167 -15.65 30.60 29.55
CA GLU A 167 -16.22 31.71 28.77
C GLU A 167 -15.27 32.90 28.73
N TYR A 168 -14.63 33.23 29.88
CA TYR A 168 -13.64 34.31 29.95
C TYR A 168 -12.44 34.09 29.05
N TYR A 169 -11.89 32.88 29.06
CA TYR A 169 -10.72 32.51 28.21
C TYR A 169 -11.10 32.07 26.81
N HIS A 170 -12.37 32.13 26.43
CA HIS A 170 -12.86 31.69 25.12
C HIS A 170 -12.36 30.29 24.73
N VAL A 171 -12.36 29.38 25.73
CA VAL A 171 -11.92 28.00 25.49
C VAL A 171 -12.99 27.23 24.72
N GLU A 172 -12.71 27.00 23.44
CA GLU A 172 -13.54 26.20 22.56
C GLU A 172 -12.87 24.85 22.28
N ASP A 173 -13.63 23.78 22.47
CA ASP A 173 -13.21 22.46 22.04
C ASP A 173 -13.29 22.40 20.51
N ASP A 174 -12.38 21.68 19.90
CA ASP A 174 -12.40 21.39 18.47
C ASP A 174 -12.60 19.89 18.22
N THR A 175 -12.84 19.52 16.97
CA THR A 175 -12.86 18.12 16.55
C THR A 175 -11.89 17.95 15.41
N LEU A 176 -10.95 17.05 15.59
CA LEU A 176 -9.99 16.64 14.57
C LEU A 176 -10.58 15.52 13.75
N ILE A 177 -10.61 15.68 12.44
CA ILE A 177 -11.03 14.68 11.46
C ILE A 177 -9.77 14.25 10.70
N GLU A 178 -9.35 13.01 10.88
CA GLU A 178 -8.24 12.44 10.12
C GLU A 178 -8.76 11.89 8.81
N VAL A 179 -8.34 12.51 7.70
CA VAL A 179 -8.72 12.14 6.34
C VAL A 179 -7.55 11.45 5.65
N ASP A 180 -7.78 10.24 5.14
CA ASP A 180 -6.80 9.53 4.30
C ASP A 180 -7.01 9.93 2.83
N ILE A 181 -6.05 10.69 2.31
CA ILE A 181 -6.12 11.28 0.98
C ILE A 181 -5.30 10.47 -0.01
N THR A 182 -5.96 9.93 -1.02
CA THR A 182 -5.31 9.20 -2.11
C THR A 182 -4.41 10.14 -2.95
N PRO A 183 -3.32 9.64 -3.54
CA PRO A 183 -2.35 10.47 -4.26
C PRO A 183 -2.90 11.30 -5.43
N ASN A 184 -4.02 10.87 -6.01
CA ASN A 184 -4.69 11.59 -7.11
C ASN A 184 -5.52 12.79 -6.64
N ARG A 185 -5.91 12.85 -5.35
CA ARG A 185 -6.75 13.89 -4.75
C ARG A 185 -5.92 15.01 -4.11
N SER A 186 -4.88 15.49 -4.83
CA SER A 186 -4.05 16.62 -4.37
C SER A 186 -4.84 17.90 -4.12
N ASP A 187 -5.95 18.08 -4.80
CA ASP A 187 -6.92 19.17 -4.62
C ASP A 187 -7.54 19.22 -3.22
N ALA A 188 -7.65 18.08 -2.55
CA ALA A 188 -8.26 17.92 -1.23
C ALA A 188 -7.23 17.96 -0.06
N ILE A 189 -5.92 18.16 -0.34
CA ILE A 189 -4.87 18.22 0.71
C ILE A 189 -4.86 19.59 1.42
N SER A 190 -6.04 20.09 1.81
CA SER A 190 -6.20 21.37 2.51
C SER A 190 -7.59 21.50 3.10
N HIS A 191 -7.77 22.40 4.06
CA HIS A 191 -9.08 22.70 4.63
C HIS A 191 -10.03 23.27 3.57
N TYR A 192 -9.54 24.17 2.70
CA TYR A 192 -10.35 24.74 1.62
C TYR A 192 -10.70 23.69 0.56
N GLY A 193 -9.79 22.78 0.22
CA GLY A 193 -10.06 21.69 -0.71
C GLY A 193 -11.14 20.72 -0.20
N VAL A 194 -11.09 20.37 1.07
CA VAL A 194 -12.14 19.56 1.73
C VAL A 194 -13.48 20.33 1.78
N ALA A 195 -13.45 21.64 2.09
CA ALA A 195 -14.65 22.48 2.08
C ALA A 195 -15.32 22.53 0.70
N ARG A 196 -14.53 22.57 -0.37
CA ARG A 196 -15.00 22.55 -1.76
C ARG A 196 -15.73 21.25 -2.12
N ASP A 197 -15.18 20.09 -1.72
CA ASP A 197 -15.85 18.81 -1.94
C ASP A 197 -17.16 18.70 -1.14
N LEU A 198 -17.18 19.17 0.10
CA LEU A 198 -18.40 19.25 0.91
C LEU A 198 -19.42 20.17 0.28
N HIS A 199 -19.00 21.34 -0.22
CA HIS A 199 -19.90 22.26 -0.96
C HIS A 199 -20.57 21.57 -2.15
N ALA A 200 -19.80 20.83 -2.95
CA ALA A 200 -20.34 20.08 -4.09
C ALA A 200 -21.37 19.03 -3.64
N TYR A 201 -21.10 18.31 -2.55
CA TYR A 201 -22.03 17.37 -1.97
C TYR A 201 -23.33 18.03 -1.53
N TYR A 202 -23.26 19.07 -0.69
CA TYR A 202 -24.47 19.75 -0.18
C TYR A 202 -25.29 20.38 -1.30
N LEU A 203 -24.63 21.00 -2.28
CA LEU A 203 -25.30 21.59 -3.45
C LEU A 203 -26.05 20.51 -4.25
N ALA A 204 -25.44 19.36 -4.52
CA ALA A 204 -26.06 18.24 -5.21
C ALA A 204 -27.25 17.63 -4.44
N HIS A 205 -27.26 17.75 -3.12
CA HIS A 205 -28.33 17.27 -2.24
C HIS A 205 -29.36 18.36 -1.87
N GLY A 206 -29.38 19.47 -2.62
CA GLY A 206 -30.39 20.53 -2.50
C GLY A 206 -30.15 21.52 -1.36
N GLN A 207 -28.98 21.52 -0.75
CA GLN A 207 -28.58 22.46 0.29
C GLN A 207 -27.58 23.47 -0.27
N ASN A 208 -27.99 24.71 -0.45
CA ASN A 208 -27.13 25.77 -0.97
C ASN A 208 -26.31 26.42 0.16
N ILE A 209 -25.28 25.71 0.63
CA ILE A 209 -24.34 26.21 1.63
C ILE A 209 -23.24 27.00 0.93
N ALA A 210 -23.01 28.25 1.36
CA ALA A 210 -21.98 29.09 0.74
C ALA A 210 -20.56 28.56 1.02
N LEU A 211 -19.74 28.50 -0.03
CA LEU A 211 -18.30 28.32 0.07
C LEU A 211 -17.65 29.72 0.00
N THR A 212 -16.90 30.08 1.03
CA THR A 212 -16.24 31.39 1.14
C THR A 212 -14.75 31.24 1.03
N ARG A 213 -14.16 31.94 0.05
CA ARG A 213 -12.72 32.06 -0.08
C ARG A 213 -12.24 33.35 0.55
N PRO A 214 -11.19 33.36 1.39
CA PRO A 214 -10.66 34.58 2.00
C PRO A 214 -10.27 35.61 0.93
N SER A 215 -10.71 36.88 1.08
CA SER A 215 -10.40 37.94 0.12
C SER A 215 -8.92 38.35 0.22
N VAL A 216 -8.34 38.69 -0.93
CA VAL A 216 -7.00 39.28 -1.04
C VAL A 216 -7.03 40.70 -1.65
N GLU A 217 -8.21 41.31 -1.73
CA GLU A 217 -8.41 42.62 -2.33
C GLU A 217 -7.71 43.73 -1.53
N ALA A 218 -7.49 43.56 -0.23
CA ALA A 218 -6.79 44.49 0.62
C ALA A 218 -5.25 44.53 0.37
N PHE A 219 -4.74 43.63 -0.45
CA PHE A 219 -3.31 43.62 -0.77
C PHE A 219 -2.95 44.84 -1.60
N ALA A 220 -1.95 45.56 -1.10
CA ALA A 220 -1.39 46.76 -1.78
C ALA A 220 0.13 46.85 -1.55
N VAL A 221 0.83 47.41 -2.50
CA VAL A 221 2.27 47.74 -2.36
C VAL A 221 2.33 49.09 -1.67
N GLN A 222 3.04 49.17 -0.53
CA GLN A 222 3.17 50.39 0.27
C GLN A 222 4.40 51.22 -0.10
N ASN A 223 5.49 50.56 -0.48
CA ASN A 223 6.71 51.22 -0.93
C ASN A 223 7.49 50.34 -1.94
N HIS A 224 8.68 50.80 -2.39
CA HIS A 224 9.54 50.08 -3.33
C HIS A 224 10.99 50.03 -2.86
N ASP A 225 11.21 50.01 -1.55
CA ASP A 225 12.53 50.18 -0.93
C ASP A 225 13.32 48.86 -0.91
N LEU A 226 12.69 47.70 -1.13
CA LEU A 226 13.34 46.40 -1.12
C LEU A 226 13.05 45.57 -2.38
N PRO A 227 13.46 46.00 -3.57
CA PRO A 227 13.29 45.24 -4.79
C PRO A 227 14.20 44.02 -4.81
N ILE A 228 13.65 42.86 -5.16
CA ILE A 228 14.38 41.58 -5.34
C ILE A 228 14.11 41.10 -6.74
N GLU A 229 15.17 40.94 -7.52
CA GLU A 229 15.08 40.39 -8.88
C GLU A 229 14.87 38.88 -8.83
N ILE A 230 14.10 38.32 -9.79
CA ILE A 230 13.85 36.89 -9.89
C ILE A 230 14.18 36.43 -11.32
N THR A 231 15.05 35.42 -11.43
CA THR A 231 15.39 34.77 -12.70
C THR A 231 15.09 33.28 -12.62
N ILE A 232 14.35 32.76 -13.59
CA ILE A 232 14.11 31.31 -13.75
C ILE A 232 15.01 30.85 -14.90
N GLU A 233 16.05 30.09 -14.60
CA GLU A 233 16.93 29.48 -15.60
C GLU A 233 16.34 28.18 -16.15
N ASP A 234 15.61 27.42 -15.32
CA ASP A 234 14.95 26.17 -15.70
C ASP A 234 13.42 26.32 -15.65
N THR A 235 12.85 26.70 -16.79
CA THR A 235 11.40 26.89 -16.94
C THR A 235 10.62 25.58 -17.10
N GLU A 236 11.29 24.44 -17.31
CA GLU A 236 10.64 23.12 -17.37
C GLU A 236 10.31 22.61 -15.97
N ASP A 237 11.24 22.71 -15.03
CA ASP A 237 11.04 22.26 -13.67
C ASP A 237 10.50 23.34 -12.71
N CYS A 238 10.60 24.63 -13.09
CA CYS A 238 9.93 25.75 -12.44
C CYS A 238 9.14 26.58 -13.47
N PRO A 239 7.95 26.13 -13.90
CA PRO A 239 7.15 26.86 -14.90
C PRO A 239 6.65 28.23 -14.43
N ARG A 240 6.45 28.45 -13.12
CA ARG A 240 6.00 29.70 -12.54
C ARG A 240 6.60 29.95 -11.17
N TYR A 241 7.06 31.17 -10.93
CA TYR A 241 7.59 31.62 -9.66
C TYR A 241 7.08 33.01 -9.34
N THR A 242 6.41 33.17 -8.19
CA THR A 242 5.91 34.48 -7.72
C THR A 242 6.61 34.83 -6.41
N GLY A 243 6.96 36.12 -6.25
CA GLY A 243 7.64 36.59 -5.06
C GLY A 243 7.27 38.02 -4.72
N VAL A 244 7.41 38.35 -3.41
CA VAL A 244 7.19 39.68 -2.87
C VAL A 244 8.05 39.90 -1.63
N SER A 245 8.57 41.11 -1.42
CA SER A 245 9.29 41.51 -0.19
C SER A 245 8.36 42.24 0.77
N ILE A 246 8.56 42.02 2.07
CA ILE A 246 7.88 42.71 3.17
C ILE A 246 8.98 43.25 4.09
N GLN A 247 9.01 44.58 4.30
CA GLN A 247 10.02 45.25 5.10
C GLN A 247 9.46 45.62 6.46
N GLY A 248 10.31 45.59 7.49
CA GLY A 248 9.99 46.07 8.82
C GLY A 248 9.11 45.15 9.64
N VAL A 249 9.18 43.84 9.41
CA VAL A 249 8.48 42.86 10.22
C VAL A 249 9.09 42.73 11.62
N SER A 250 8.26 42.30 12.57
CA SER A 250 8.71 41.99 13.94
C SER A 250 8.45 40.49 14.18
N ILE A 251 9.54 39.74 14.38
CA ILE A 251 9.43 38.31 14.68
C ILE A 251 9.18 38.14 16.19
N HIS A 252 8.14 37.40 16.50
CA HIS A 252 7.78 37.08 17.87
C HIS A 252 6.87 35.82 17.87
N GLU A 253 6.39 35.41 19.02
CA GLU A 253 5.45 34.30 19.17
C GLU A 253 4.13 34.58 18.43
N SER A 254 3.59 33.57 17.78
CA SER A 254 2.33 33.68 17.03
C SER A 254 1.13 34.02 17.95
N PRO A 255 0.13 34.75 17.45
CA PRO A 255 -1.10 34.98 18.19
C PRO A 255 -1.87 33.68 18.44
N ASP A 256 -2.68 33.67 19.49
CA ASP A 256 -3.33 32.45 19.98
C ASP A 256 -4.21 31.76 18.95
N TRP A 257 -4.93 32.52 18.11
CA TRP A 257 -5.75 31.92 17.05
C TRP A 257 -4.91 31.11 16.04
N LEU A 258 -3.69 31.55 15.73
CA LEU A 258 -2.78 30.88 14.80
C LEU A 258 -2.13 29.66 15.46
N LYS A 259 -1.63 29.83 16.71
CA LYS A 259 -1.12 28.71 17.52
C LYS A 259 -2.15 27.62 17.66
N LYS A 260 -3.39 27.98 18.06
CA LYS A 260 -4.51 27.04 18.24
C LYS A 260 -4.82 26.29 16.92
N SER A 261 -4.87 27.00 15.79
CA SER A 261 -5.16 26.37 14.49
C SER A 261 -4.10 25.31 14.12
N LEU A 262 -2.82 25.62 14.33
CA LEU A 262 -1.71 24.71 14.02
C LEU A 262 -1.60 23.55 15.00
N THR A 263 -1.70 23.81 16.29
CA THR A 263 -1.62 22.75 17.32
C THR A 263 -2.77 21.77 17.23
N THR A 264 -3.97 22.21 16.87
CA THR A 264 -5.12 21.33 16.67
C THR A 264 -4.85 20.28 15.60
N ILE A 265 -4.13 20.62 14.54
CA ILE A 265 -3.77 19.66 13.47
C ILE A 265 -2.46 18.91 13.72
N GLY A 266 -1.84 19.12 14.90
CA GLY A 266 -0.63 18.41 15.33
C GLY A 266 0.69 19.12 14.98
N LEU A 267 0.66 20.38 14.54
CA LEU A 267 1.87 21.15 14.25
C LEU A 267 2.32 21.95 15.47
N ARG A 268 3.64 22.02 15.67
CA ARG A 268 4.24 22.85 16.71
C ARG A 268 4.47 24.26 16.16
N PRO A 269 3.93 25.32 16.81
CA PRO A 269 4.26 26.69 16.46
C PRO A 269 5.75 27.02 16.62
N ILE A 270 6.27 27.87 15.74
CA ILE A 270 7.68 28.29 15.70
C ILE A 270 7.78 29.79 15.96
N ASN A 271 7.31 30.61 15.01
CA ASN A 271 7.19 32.05 15.09
C ASN A 271 6.09 32.55 14.16
N ASN A 272 5.68 33.82 14.35
CA ASN A 272 4.54 34.37 13.63
C ASN A 272 4.66 34.32 12.09
N VAL A 273 5.85 34.46 11.49
CA VAL A 273 6.03 34.42 10.04
C VAL A 273 6.02 32.98 9.50
N VAL A 274 6.77 32.08 10.11
CA VAL A 274 6.82 30.68 9.71
C VAL A 274 5.45 29.98 9.92
N ASP A 275 4.79 30.31 11.01
CA ASP A 275 3.48 29.77 11.33
C ASP A 275 2.40 30.21 10.34
N VAL A 276 2.48 31.45 9.83
CA VAL A 276 1.60 31.90 8.74
C VAL A 276 1.83 31.09 7.48
N THR A 277 3.08 30.80 7.09
CA THR A 277 3.33 29.97 5.90
C THR A 277 2.81 28.56 6.08
N ASN A 278 2.94 27.96 7.27
CA ASN A 278 2.36 26.68 7.62
C ASN A 278 0.82 26.71 7.63
N PHE A 279 0.24 27.78 8.17
CA PHE A 279 -1.22 27.96 8.16
C PHE A 279 -1.76 28.02 6.72
N VAL A 280 -1.17 28.83 5.85
CA VAL A 280 -1.62 28.97 4.46
C VAL A 280 -1.42 27.67 3.68
N LEU A 281 -0.36 26.92 3.96
CA LEU A 281 -0.15 25.57 3.41
C LEU A 281 -1.32 24.64 3.72
N HIS A 282 -1.77 24.58 4.96
CA HIS A 282 -2.89 23.75 5.40
C HIS A 282 -4.27 24.35 5.09
N GLU A 283 -4.33 25.66 4.92
CA GLU A 283 -5.51 26.38 4.43
C GLU A 283 -5.83 26.00 3.00
N THR A 284 -4.82 26.01 2.10
CA THR A 284 -5.01 26.08 0.65
C THR A 284 -4.38 24.94 -0.13
N GLY A 285 -3.46 24.17 0.48
CA GLY A 285 -2.73 23.09 -0.18
C GLY A 285 -1.48 23.54 -0.96
N GLN A 286 -1.16 24.84 -0.96
CA GLN A 286 0.03 25.41 -1.61
C GLN A 286 1.12 25.67 -0.60
N ALA A 287 2.28 25.08 -0.78
CA ALA A 287 3.45 25.40 0.02
C ALA A 287 4.06 26.75 -0.39
N LEU A 288 4.52 27.49 0.62
CA LEU A 288 5.25 28.74 0.49
C LEU A 288 6.58 28.60 1.23
N HIS A 289 7.53 29.48 0.84
CA HIS A 289 8.75 29.63 1.61
C HIS A 289 8.99 31.09 1.93
N SER A 290 9.48 31.38 3.15
CA SER A 290 9.87 32.69 3.59
C SER A 290 11.38 32.72 3.82
N PHE A 291 12.06 33.67 3.18
CA PHE A 291 13.49 33.92 3.32
C PHE A 291 13.72 35.21 4.14
N ASP A 292 14.80 35.24 4.87
CA ASP A 292 15.34 36.48 5.35
C ASP A 292 15.91 37.27 4.16
N ALA A 293 15.25 38.37 3.80
CA ALA A 293 15.59 39.15 2.59
C ALA A 293 16.99 39.73 2.65
N ASP A 294 17.47 40.02 3.85
CA ASP A 294 18.83 40.59 4.07
C ASP A 294 19.92 39.55 3.80
N LYS A 295 19.57 38.24 3.81
CA LYS A 295 20.48 37.16 3.46
C LYS A 295 20.46 36.79 1.96
N ILE A 296 19.57 37.40 1.16
CA ILE A 296 19.54 37.24 -0.29
C ILE A 296 20.63 38.11 -0.91
N LYS A 297 21.83 37.55 -1.08
CA LYS A 297 22.99 38.25 -1.65
C LYS A 297 22.70 38.71 -3.07
N GLY A 298 23.02 39.94 -3.35
CA GLY A 298 22.79 40.61 -4.64
C GLY A 298 21.34 41.02 -4.86
N HIS A 299 20.43 40.86 -3.87
CA HIS A 299 19.00 41.08 -4.03
C HIS A 299 18.43 40.33 -5.26
N HIS A 300 18.93 39.13 -5.50
CA HIS A 300 18.61 38.37 -6.69
C HIS A 300 18.32 36.90 -6.33
N VAL A 301 17.16 36.42 -6.67
CA VAL A 301 16.74 35.02 -6.55
C VAL A 301 16.86 34.33 -7.92
N ILE A 302 17.60 33.23 -7.98
CA ILE A 302 17.89 32.49 -9.18
C ILE A 302 17.37 31.05 -8.98
N VAL A 303 16.40 30.62 -9.81
CA VAL A 303 15.90 29.24 -9.83
C VAL A 303 16.63 28.48 -10.91
N ARG A 304 17.55 27.59 -10.51
CA ARG A 304 18.43 26.84 -11.42
C ARG A 304 18.59 25.38 -11.00
N LYS A 305 19.13 24.56 -11.88
CA LYS A 305 19.63 23.25 -11.49
C LYS A 305 20.87 23.36 -10.62
N ALA A 306 21.03 22.41 -9.70
CA ALA A 306 22.27 22.25 -8.94
C ALA A 306 23.44 21.85 -9.86
N HIS A 307 24.65 22.14 -9.45
CA HIS A 307 25.84 21.54 -10.06
C HIS A 307 26.05 20.13 -9.49
N GLU A 308 26.52 19.21 -10.32
CA GLU A 308 26.80 17.83 -9.87
C GLU A 308 27.84 17.83 -8.75
N GLY A 309 27.47 17.23 -7.60
CA GLY A 309 28.33 17.18 -6.43
C GLY A 309 28.35 18.46 -5.56
N GLU A 310 27.55 19.47 -5.87
CA GLU A 310 27.41 20.70 -5.09
C GLU A 310 26.99 20.36 -3.65
N LYS A 311 27.60 21.00 -2.66
CA LYS A 311 27.33 20.79 -1.23
C LYS A 311 26.28 21.76 -0.74
N PHE A 312 25.35 21.28 0.04
CA PHE A 312 24.26 22.07 0.59
C PHE A 312 23.87 21.60 1.99
N THR A 313 23.80 22.49 2.96
CA THR A 313 23.38 22.18 4.33
C THR A 313 21.92 22.56 4.51
N THR A 314 21.09 21.57 4.78
CA THR A 314 19.64 21.72 4.99
C THR A 314 19.30 22.15 6.42
N LEU A 315 18.05 22.59 6.67
CA LEU A 315 17.57 23.09 7.99
C LEU A 315 17.76 22.09 9.14
N ASP A 316 17.86 20.80 8.85
CA ASP A 316 18.19 19.75 9.83
C ASP A 316 19.69 19.68 10.20
N GLY A 317 20.52 20.59 9.65
CA GLY A 317 21.96 20.63 9.87
C GLY A 317 22.77 19.59 9.12
N ILE A 318 22.14 18.82 8.21
CA ILE A 318 22.80 17.75 7.45
C ILE A 318 23.36 18.31 6.13
N GLU A 319 24.68 18.10 5.89
CA GLU A 319 25.30 18.39 4.61
C GLU A 319 24.93 17.33 3.58
N ARG A 320 24.33 17.74 2.47
CA ARG A 320 23.89 16.89 1.38
C ARG A 320 24.72 17.14 0.13
N THR A 321 24.89 16.09 -0.67
CA THR A 321 25.53 16.19 -1.99
C THR A 321 24.43 16.24 -3.04
N LEU A 322 24.35 17.36 -3.77
CA LEU A 322 23.31 17.58 -4.77
C LEU A 322 23.66 16.88 -6.09
N SER A 323 22.63 16.56 -6.86
CA SER A 323 22.74 16.09 -8.23
C SER A 323 22.37 17.20 -9.22
N ALA A 324 22.92 17.20 -10.40
CA ALA A 324 22.54 18.10 -11.49
C ALA A 324 21.04 18.00 -11.89
N ALA A 325 20.32 16.99 -11.40
CA ALA A 325 18.88 16.87 -11.61
C ALA A 325 18.05 17.56 -10.51
N ASP A 326 18.66 18.06 -9.43
CA ASP A 326 17.97 18.76 -8.36
C ASP A 326 17.72 20.22 -8.74
N LEU A 327 16.50 20.70 -8.47
CA LEU A 327 16.16 22.11 -8.67
C LEU A 327 16.44 22.87 -7.39
N MET A 328 17.13 24.02 -7.52
CA MET A 328 17.56 24.85 -6.40
C MET A 328 17.04 26.28 -6.55
N ILE A 329 16.74 26.90 -5.42
CA ILE A 329 16.53 28.33 -5.31
C ILE A 329 17.82 28.90 -4.69
N CYS A 330 18.46 29.78 -5.42
CA CYS A 330 19.77 30.35 -5.07
C CYS A 330 19.68 31.87 -4.94
N ASN A 331 20.60 32.46 -4.21
CA ASN A 331 20.92 33.88 -4.37
C ASN A 331 22.06 34.04 -5.42
N ALA A 332 22.62 35.26 -5.56
CA ALA A 332 23.69 35.51 -6.54
C ALA A 332 24.98 34.70 -6.29
N GLU A 333 25.20 34.17 -5.10
CA GLU A 333 26.45 33.52 -4.71
C GLU A 333 26.27 32.01 -4.36
N GLU A 334 25.15 31.62 -3.72
CA GLU A 334 25.01 30.30 -3.12
C GLU A 334 23.57 29.78 -3.16
N PRO A 335 23.34 28.44 -3.08
CA PRO A 335 22.02 27.85 -2.96
C PRO A 335 21.39 28.17 -1.60
N MET A 336 20.08 28.44 -1.60
CA MET A 336 19.30 28.79 -0.41
C MET A 336 18.29 27.68 -0.03
N THR A 337 17.72 26.97 -1.00
CA THR A 337 16.67 25.98 -0.78
C THR A 337 16.69 24.91 -1.86
N ILE A 338 16.44 23.64 -1.49
CA ILE A 338 16.05 22.61 -2.45
C ILE A 338 14.58 22.88 -2.80
N ALA A 339 14.34 23.37 -4.01
CA ALA A 339 13.04 23.86 -4.47
C ALA A 339 11.90 22.86 -4.18
N GLY A 340 10.89 23.31 -3.46
CA GLY A 340 9.70 22.49 -3.13
C GLY A 340 9.95 21.31 -2.21
N VAL A 341 11.17 21.14 -1.67
CA VAL A 341 11.51 19.99 -0.81
C VAL A 341 11.92 20.44 0.59
N PHE A 342 13.03 21.19 0.73
CA PHE A 342 13.52 21.52 2.05
C PHE A 342 14.44 22.77 2.06
N GLY A 343 14.23 23.65 3.03
CA GLY A 343 15.00 24.89 3.18
C GLY A 343 16.45 24.66 3.60
N GLY A 344 17.29 25.68 3.35
CA GLY A 344 18.67 25.73 3.81
C GLY A 344 18.82 26.37 5.18
N LEU A 345 19.88 26.01 5.90
CA LEU A 345 20.13 26.43 7.27
C LEU A 345 20.34 27.98 7.40
N ASN A 346 20.95 28.60 6.39
CA ASN A 346 21.42 29.97 6.49
C ASN A 346 20.45 31.03 5.97
N SER A 347 19.44 30.65 5.19
CA SER A 347 18.54 31.57 4.46
C SER A 347 17.18 31.77 5.13
N GLY A 348 16.88 31.00 6.18
CA GLY A 348 15.58 31.05 6.86
C GLY A 348 15.39 32.22 7.79
N ILE A 349 14.14 32.39 8.25
CA ILE A 349 13.72 33.40 9.22
C ILE A 349 14.33 33.11 10.60
N SER A 350 14.84 34.16 11.25
CA SER A 350 15.35 34.12 12.62
C SER A 350 14.73 35.27 13.45
N ASP A 351 14.93 35.25 14.76
CA ASP A 351 14.39 36.31 15.67
C ASP A 351 14.92 37.70 15.32
N GLU A 352 16.05 37.80 14.62
CA GLU A 352 16.66 39.07 14.20
C GLU A 352 16.17 39.58 12.85
N THR A 353 15.39 38.76 12.10
CA THR A 353 14.90 39.10 10.76
C THR A 353 13.99 40.33 10.80
N LYS A 354 14.24 41.28 9.93
CA LYS A 354 13.45 42.53 9.77
C LYS A 354 12.78 42.61 8.40
N ASN A 355 13.33 41.94 7.42
CA ASN A 355 12.86 41.94 6.05
C ASN A 355 12.64 40.53 5.57
N VAL A 356 11.47 40.25 5.00
CA VAL A 356 11.06 38.92 4.52
C VAL A 356 10.89 38.97 3.00
N PHE A 357 11.46 37.99 2.32
CA PHE A 357 11.06 37.68 0.96
C PHE A 357 10.19 36.43 0.97
N LEU A 358 8.98 36.56 0.44
CA LEU A 358 7.99 35.50 0.39
C LEU A 358 7.92 34.94 -1.02
N GLU A 359 7.96 33.62 -1.13
CA GLU A 359 7.86 32.82 -2.35
C GLU A 359 6.55 32.04 -2.40
N SER A 360 5.90 32.01 -3.60
CA SER A 360 4.88 31.04 -3.96
C SER A 360 5.11 30.59 -5.39
N ALA A 361 5.46 29.33 -5.61
CA ALA A 361 5.89 28.81 -6.90
C ALA A 361 5.13 27.57 -7.33
N TYR A 362 5.22 27.25 -8.61
CA TYR A 362 4.79 25.97 -9.17
C TYR A 362 6.00 25.21 -9.70
N PHE A 363 6.21 24.02 -9.19
CA PHE A 363 7.32 23.13 -9.57
C PHE A 363 6.80 21.87 -10.25
N ASN A 364 7.59 21.31 -11.16
CA ASN A 364 7.29 20.04 -11.82
C ASN A 364 7.22 18.90 -10.80
N PRO A 365 6.05 18.23 -10.66
CA PRO A 365 5.85 17.17 -9.67
C PRO A 365 6.86 16.02 -9.79
N VAL A 366 7.28 15.67 -11.02
CA VAL A 366 8.23 14.57 -11.25
C VAL A 366 9.63 14.94 -10.77
N CYS A 367 10.07 16.19 -10.98
CA CYS A 367 11.33 16.70 -10.46
C CYS A 367 11.35 16.62 -8.93
N ILE A 368 10.34 17.20 -8.27
CA ILE A 368 10.24 17.22 -6.81
C ILE A 368 10.23 15.80 -6.22
N ARG A 369 9.45 14.89 -6.81
CA ARG A 369 9.40 13.49 -6.37
C ARG A 369 10.75 12.78 -6.47
N LYS A 370 11.48 12.98 -7.57
CA LYS A 370 12.80 12.38 -7.76
C LYS A 370 13.82 12.93 -6.76
N THR A 371 13.82 14.25 -6.54
CA THR A 371 14.71 14.92 -5.59
C THR A 371 14.41 14.51 -4.15
N SER A 372 13.15 14.57 -3.72
CA SER A 372 12.70 14.13 -2.40
C SER A 372 13.14 12.68 -2.08
N ARG A 373 12.96 11.77 -3.03
CA ARG A 373 13.39 10.36 -2.87
C ARG A 373 14.91 10.20 -2.84
N ARG A 374 15.64 10.94 -3.68
CA ARG A 374 17.10 10.88 -3.73
C ARG A 374 17.72 11.27 -2.40
N HIS A 375 17.21 12.33 -1.79
CA HIS A 375 17.70 12.85 -0.51
C HIS A 375 16.99 12.24 0.70
N GLN A 376 15.98 11.36 0.50
CA GLN A 376 15.14 10.76 1.56
C GLN A 376 14.45 11.82 2.44
N LEU A 377 14.04 12.93 1.82
CA LEU A 377 13.35 14.05 2.45
C LEU A 377 11.86 14.01 2.11
N GLN A 378 11.05 13.68 3.09
CA GLN A 378 9.59 13.75 2.99
C GLN A 378 9.09 14.87 3.88
N THR A 379 8.64 15.96 3.28
CA THR A 379 8.12 17.15 3.95
C THR A 379 6.69 17.42 3.51
N ASP A 380 5.97 18.25 4.26
CA ASP A 380 4.63 18.70 3.87
C ASP A 380 4.61 19.42 2.53
N ALA A 381 5.67 20.14 2.20
CA ALA A 381 5.85 20.80 0.91
C ALA A 381 6.06 19.77 -0.21
N SER A 382 7.04 18.87 -0.06
CA SER A 382 7.32 17.85 -1.08
C SER A 382 6.12 16.91 -1.32
N PHE A 383 5.38 16.59 -0.25
CA PHE A 383 4.17 15.77 -0.33
C PHE A 383 3.09 16.38 -1.23
N ARG A 384 2.95 17.71 -1.24
CA ARG A 384 2.00 18.43 -2.07
C ARG A 384 2.52 18.63 -3.49
N TYR A 385 3.73 19.15 -3.64
CA TYR A 385 4.30 19.40 -4.96
C TYR A 385 4.47 18.12 -5.79
N GLU A 386 4.89 17.00 -5.20
CA GLU A 386 5.07 15.73 -5.93
C GLU A 386 3.75 15.15 -6.48
N ARG A 387 2.61 15.59 -5.95
CA ARG A 387 1.26 15.21 -6.40
C ARG A 387 0.65 16.19 -7.38
N GLY A 388 1.20 17.40 -7.44
CA GLY A 388 0.74 18.51 -8.26
C GLY A 388 -0.11 19.52 -7.48
N CYS A 389 0.30 20.79 -7.59
CA CYS A 389 -0.42 21.94 -7.06
C CYS A 389 -1.14 22.68 -8.19
N ASP A 390 -1.95 23.68 -7.83
CA ASP A 390 -2.61 24.56 -8.81
C ASP A 390 -1.65 25.64 -9.30
N PRO A 391 -1.17 25.60 -10.56
CA PRO A 391 -0.26 26.61 -11.06
C PRO A 391 -0.89 27.99 -11.19
N ASN A 392 -2.23 28.08 -11.30
CA ASN A 392 -2.93 29.35 -11.41
C ASN A 392 -3.17 30.05 -10.06
N ASN A 393 -2.93 29.32 -8.95
CA ASN A 393 -3.25 29.81 -7.62
C ASN A 393 -2.07 30.54 -6.91
N THR A 394 -0.86 30.47 -7.44
CA THR A 394 0.38 30.98 -6.80
C THR A 394 0.27 32.45 -6.38
N LEU A 395 -0.26 33.31 -7.25
CA LEU A 395 -0.43 34.75 -7.00
C LEU A 395 -1.42 35.05 -5.87
N TYR A 396 -2.57 34.35 -5.85
CA TYR A 396 -3.56 34.52 -4.78
C TYR A 396 -2.96 34.08 -3.44
N ILE A 397 -2.25 32.96 -3.40
CA ILE A 397 -1.64 32.41 -2.20
C ILE A 397 -0.54 33.34 -1.66
N LEU A 398 0.29 33.88 -2.55
CA LEU A 398 1.30 34.88 -2.19
C LEU A 398 0.66 36.10 -1.48
N LYS A 399 -0.39 36.68 -2.08
CA LYS A 399 -1.11 37.83 -1.53
C LYS A 399 -1.77 37.51 -0.19
N ARG A 400 -2.40 36.29 -0.09
CA ARG A 400 -3.04 35.81 1.15
C ARG A 400 -2.02 35.72 2.29
N CYS A 401 -0.86 35.13 2.02
CA CYS A 401 0.20 34.98 2.98
C CYS A 401 0.80 36.34 3.40
N ALA A 402 1.02 37.22 2.44
CA ALA A 402 1.55 38.58 2.73
C ALA A 402 0.60 39.38 3.65
N LEU A 403 -0.72 39.34 3.39
CA LEU A 403 -1.71 39.99 4.25
C LEU A 403 -1.72 39.40 5.67
N LEU A 404 -1.61 38.09 5.83
CA LEU A 404 -1.53 37.46 7.15
C LEU A 404 -0.22 37.82 7.87
N ILE A 405 0.92 37.87 7.15
CA ILE A 405 2.19 38.31 7.76
C ILE A 405 2.05 39.76 8.24
N GLN A 406 1.46 40.66 7.45
CA GLN A 406 1.22 42.05 7.88
C GLN A 406 0.32 42.14 9.11
N GLU A 407 -0.70 41.28 9.20
CA GLU A 407 -1.61 41.23 10.35
C GLU A 407 -0.89 40.79 11.64
N VAL A 408 -0.02 39.76 11.57
CA VAL A 408 0.59 39.17 12.78
C VAL A 408 2.02 39.60 13.08
N ALA A 409 2.73 40.14 12.10
CA ALA A 409 4.13 40.58 12.23
C ALA A 409 4.34 42.06 11.88
N GLY A 410 3.31 42.73 11.38
CA GLY A 410 3.43 44.07 10.83
C GLY A 410 4.22 44.11 9.52
N GLY A 411 4.85 45.25 9.26
CA GLY A 411 5.64 45.47 8.06
C GLY A 411 4.85 46.00 6.86
N GLU A 412 5.56 46.39 5.84
CA GLU A 412 5.03 46.97 4.61
C GLU A 412 5.52 46.15 3.40
N VAL A 413 4.62 45.94 2.44
CA VAL A 413 5.01 45.34 1.17
C VAL A 413 5.90 46.32 0.41
N ALA A 414 7.14 45.91 0.11
CA ALA A 414 8.24 46.81 -0.28
C ALA A 414 8.74 46.58 -1.72
N MET A 415 7.95 45.87 -2.56
CA MET A 415 8.19 45.74 -4.00
C MET A 415 6.89 45.38 -4.73
N GLU A 416 6.84 45.64 -6.04
CA GLU A 416 5.79 45.06 -6.89
C GLU A 416 5.87 43.54 -6.86
N VAL A 417 4.71 42.88 -6.92
CA VAL A 417 4.68 41.40 -7.04
C VAL A 417 5.40 40.99 -8.32
N SER A 418 6.44 40.22 -8.17
CA SER A 418 7.13 39.61 -9.30
C SER A 418 6.45 38.28 -9.64
N ASP A 419 5.96 38.13 -10.87
CA ASP A 419 5.30 36.95 -11.38
C ASP A 419 6.00 36.50 -12.67
N ASN A 420 6.91 35.55 -12.55
CA ASN A 420 7.81 35.12 -13.60
C ASN A 420 7.46 33.73 -14.15
N GLY A 421 7.69 33.53 -15.44
CA GLY A 421 7.38 32.28 -16.16
C GLY A 421 6.00 32.32 -16.81
N GLN A 422 5.32 31.19 -16.85
CA GLN A 422 3.98 31.06 -17.44
C GLN A 422 2.92 31.52 -16.43
N THR A 423 2.30 32.67 -16.70
CA THR A 423 1.34 33.29 -15.78
C THR A 423 -0.08 32.75 -15.87
N CYS A 424 -0.40 31.99 -16.91
CA CYS A 424 -1.72 31.37 -17.11
C CYS A 424 -1.57 29.96 -17.66
N PHE A 425 -2.24 29.02 -17.01
CA PHE A 425 -2.34 27.62 -17.46
C PHE A 425 -3.78 27.31 -17.81
N GLU A 426 -3.99 26.99 -19.08
CA GLU A 426 -5.32 26.66 -19.58
C GLU A 426 -5.93 25.47 -18.84
N PRO A 427 -7.22 25.50 -18.50
CA PRO A 427 -7.91 24.37 -17.89
C PRO A 427 -7.88 23.14 -18.80
N PHE A 428 -8.08 21.95 -18.25
CA PHE A 428 -8.24 20.75 -19.07
C PHE A 428 -9.59 20.78 -19.78
N SER A 429 -9.63 20.38 -21.05
CA SER A 429 -10.87 20.27 -21.82
C SER A 429 -11.29 18.83 -21.96
N VAL A 430 -12.53 18.51 -21.58
CA VAL A 430 -13.12 17.17 -21.64
C VAL A 430 -14.47 17.23 -22.34
N THR A 431 -14.72 16.31 -23.28
CA THR A 431 -16.05 16.10 -23.85
C THR A 431 -16.75 14.96 -23.10
N LEU A 432 -17.95 15.24 -22.59
CA LEU A 432 -18.78 14.32 -21.81
C LEU A 432 -20.02 13.96 -22.64
N ASN A 433 -20.16 12.70 -23.01
CA ASN A 433 -21.36 12.20 -23.72
C ASN A 433 -22.39 11.66 -22.72
N ILE A 434 -23.51 12.33 -22.55
CA ILE A 434 -24.53 12.06 -21.52
C ILE A 434 -25.11 10.64 -21.58
N PRO A 435 -25.49 10.07 -22.73
CA PRO A 435 -25.89 8.66 -22.83
C PRO A 435 -24.81 7.69 -22.35
N ARG A 436 -23.54 7.98 -22.67
CA ARG A 436 -22.40 7.14 -22.28
C ARG A 436 -22.12 7.23 -20.78
N VAL A 437 -22.25 8.43 -20.19
CA VAL A 437 -22.21 8.62 -18.73
C VAL A 437 -23.22 7.73 -18.04
N ASN A 438 -24.49 7.80 -18.47
CA ASN A 438 -25.58 7.01 -17.89
C ASN A 438 -25.36 5.50 -18.09
N ALA A 439 -24.84 5.08 -19.24
CA ALA A 439 -24.52 3.68 -19.52
C ALA A 439 -23.38 3.15 -18.65
N LEU A 440 -22.34 3.96 -18.40
CA LEU A 440 -21.20 3.59 -17.56
C LEU A 440 -21.61 3.50 -16.07
N ILE A 441 -22.41 4.45 -15.61
CA ILE A 441 -22.95 4.45 -14.22
C ILE A 441 -23.97 3.32 -14.03
N GLY A 442 -24.70 2.93 -15.07
CA GLY A 442 -25.76 1.92 -15.01
C GLY A 442 -27.11 2.48 -14.55
N LYS A 443 -27.22 3.81 -14.39
CA LYS A 443 -28.43 4.53 -14.03
C LYS A 443 -28.51 5.85 -14.79
N ALA A 444 -29.70 6.21 -15.25
CA ALA A 444 -29.93 7.54 -15.84
C ALA A 444 -29.95 8.60 -14.73
N ILE A 445 -28.95 9.48 -14.74
CA ILE A 445 -28.88 10.67 -13.90
C ILE A 445 -29.43 11.83 -14.72
N GLY A 446 -30.36 12.62 -14.15
CA GLY A 446 -30.92 13.77 -14.81
C GLY A 446 -29.86 14.83 -15.13
N GLU A 447 -29.95 15.45 -16.30
CA GLU A 447 -29.01 16.46 -16.77
C GLU A 447 -28.81 17.61 -15.77
N GLN A 448 -29.89 18.09 -15.16
CA GLN A 448 -29.82 19.15 -14.14
C GLN A 448 -29.03 18.72 -12.92
N THR A 449 -29.08 17.45 -12.52
CA THR A 449 -28.26 16.90 -11.42
C THR A 449 -26.79 16.89 -11.81
N ILE A 450 -26.47 16.44 -13.04
CA ILE A 450 -25.12 16.47 -13.58
C ILE A 450 -24.57 17.90 -13.62
N GLU A 451 -25.35 18.87 -14.15
CA GLU A 451 -24.96 20.29 -14.17
C GLU A 451 -24.67 20.82 -12.73
N THR A 452 -25.53 20.49 -11.78
CA THR A 452 -25.38 20.93 -10.40
C THR A 452 -24.10 20.36 -9.76
N ILE A 453 -23.81 19.09 -10.01
CA ILE A 453 -22.59 18.44 -9.53
C ILE A 453 -21.35 19.08 -10.15
N LEU A 454 -21.32 19.23 -11.49
CA LEU A 454 -20.19 19.85 -12.19
C LEU A 454 -19.93 21.27 -11.69
N ARG A 455 -20.98 22.08 -11.54
CA ARG A 455 -20.87 23.44 -11.00
C ARG A 455 -20.35 23.43 -9.56
N GLY A 456 -20.82 22.50 -8.70
CA GLY A 456 -20.32 22.36 -7.33
C GLY A 456 -18.84 22.00 -7.27
N LEU A 457 -18.33 21.28 -8.29
CA LEU A 457 -16.93 20.93 -8.45
C LEU A 457 -16.11 21.98 -9.22
N GLU A 458 -16.69 23.15 -9.48
CA GLU A 458 -16.06 24.25 -10.23
C GLU A 458 -15.67 23.85 -11.69
N MET A 459 -16.34 22.83 -12.25
CA MET A 459 -16.20 22.44 -13.65
C MET A 459 -17.22 23.23 -14.49
N GLU A 460 -16.74 23.98 -15.48
CA GLU A 460 -17.59 24.85 -16.31
C GLU A 460 -18.02 24.11 -17.58
N ILE A 461 -19.33 24.20 -17.93
CA ILE A 461 -19.87 23.73 -19.19
C ILE A 461 -19.77 24.86 -20.20
N THR A 462 -18.85 24.76 -21.14
CA THR A 462 -18.55 25.79 -22.15
C THR A 462 -19.43 25.67 -23.39
N GLY A 463 -20.06 24.51 -23.62
CA GLY A 463 -20.94 24.25 -24.75
C GLY A 463 -21.67 22.92 -24.67
N LYS A 464 -22.77 22.80 -25.42
CA LYS A 464 -23.54 21.56 -25.56
C LYS A 464 -23.90 21.35 -27.04
N ASP A 465 -23.40 20.26 -27.62
CA ASP A 465 -23.67 19.85 -29.00
C ASP A 465 -24.47 18.55 -28.99
N GLY A 466 -25.79 18.66 -28.79
CA GLY A 466 -26.69 17.54 -28.61
C GLY A 466 -26.35 16.78 -27.29
N ASP A 467 -25.97 15.52 -27.38
CA ASP A 467 -25.62 14.69 -26.26
C ASP A 467 -24.18 14.92 -25.71
N ASP A 468 -23.34 15.63 -26.48
CA ASP A 468 -21.97 15.94 -26.13
C ASP A 468 -21.86 17.30 -25.42
N TRP A 469 -21.37 17.29 -24.19
CA TRP A 469 -21.10 18.48 -23.40
C TRP A 469 -19.62 18.78 -23.37
N HIS A 470 -19.22 20.01 -23.64
CA HIS A 470 -17.83 20.47 -23.52
C HIS A 470 -17.61 21.07 -22.15
N ILE A 471 -16.65 20.53 -21.43
CA ILE A 471 -16.38 20.88 -20.02
C ILE A 471 -14.96 21.36 -19.90
N THR A 472 -14.74 22.44 -19.15
CA THR A 472 -13.41 22.80 -18.65
C THR A 472 -13.23 22.38 -17.21
N VAL A 473 -12.10 21.75 -16.92
CA VAL A 473 -11.74 21.23 -15.59
C VAL A 473 -10.57 22.07 -15.04
N PRO A 474 -10.70 22.64 -13.82
CA PRO A 474 -9.66 23.45 -13.21
C PRO A 474 -8.33 22.71 -13.06
N ARG A 475 -7.22 23.43 -13.15
CA ARG A 475 -5.86 22.86 -13.10
C ARG A 475 -5.49 22.20 -11.77
N TYR A 476 -6.16 22.57 -10.69
CA TYR A 476 -5.94 21.86 -9.40
C TYR A 476 -6.47 20.41 -9.41
N ARG A 477 -7.36 20.03 -10.35
CA ARG A 477 -7.80 18.67 -10.58
C ARG A 477 -6.85 17.98 -11.56
N VAL A 478 -5.64 17.68 -11.09
CA VAL A 478 -4.57 17.08 -11.90
C VAL A 478 -4.92 15.68 -12.44
N ASP A 479 -5.87 15.01 -11.81
CA ASP A 479 -6.34 13.64 -12.09
C ASP A 479 -7.48 13.58 -13.12
N VAL A 480 -8.21 14.68 -13.32
CA VAL A 480 -9.44 14.70 -14.15
C VAL A 480 -9.14 15.25 -15.53
N GLN A 481 -8.78 14.36 -16.46
CA GLN A 481 -8.38 14.72 -17.82
C GLN A 481 -9.18 13.98 -18.92
N ARG A 482 -9.99 12.99 -18.55
CA ARG A 482 -10.75 12.12 -19.45
C ARG A 482 -12.21 12.07 -19.05
N GLU A 483 -13.07 11.66 -19.97
CA GLU A 483 -14.50 11.48 -19.73
C GLU A 483 -14.78 10.60 -18.50
N CYS A 484 -14.08 9.45 -18.38
CA CYS A 484 -14.29 8.53 -17.26
C CYS A 484 -13.92 9.15 -15.90
N ASP A 485 -12.97 10.08 -15.86
CA ASP A 485 -12.57 10.76 -14.63
C ASP A 485 -13.68 11.74 -14.18
N VAL A 486 -14.33 12.43 -15.13
CA VAL A 486 -15.50 13.27 -14.83
C VAL A 486 -16.70 12.42 -14.40
N VAL A 487 -16.89 11.24 -15.02
CA VAL A 487 -17.97 10.30 -14.61
C VAL A 487 -17.76 9.81 -13.18
N GLU A 488 -16.52 9.54 -12.80
CA GLU A 488 -16.19 9.18 -11.41
C GLU A 488 -16.59 10.30 -10.44
N ASP A 489 -16.25 11.54 -10.75
CA ASP A 489 -16.61 12.71 -9.94
C ASP A 489 -18.14 12.90 -9.84
N ILE A 490 -18.86 12.75 -10.93
CA ILE A 490 -20.32 12.78 -10.91
C ILE A 490 -20.87 11.71 -9.99
N LEU A 491 -20.35 10.47 -10.10
CA LEU A 491 -20.86 9.33 -9.34
C LEU A 491 -20.54 9.40 -7.85
N ARG A 492 -19.31 9.86 -7.46
CA ARG A 492 -18.96 10.01 -6.06
C ARG A 492 -19.80 11.07 -5.33
N ILE A 493 -20.11 12.20 -6.01
CA ILE A 493 -20.97 13.25 -5.44
C ILE A 493 -22.45 12.83 -5.45
N TYR A 494 -22.92 12.17 -6.52
CA TYR A 494 -24.27 11.60 -6.57
C TYR A 494 -24.48 10.54 -5.50
N GLY A 495 -23.45 9.78 -5.18
CA GLY A 495 -23.41 8.69 -4.22
C GLY A 495 -23.55 7.30 -4.86
N TYR A 496 -22.55 6.46 -4.69
CA TYR A 496 -22.54 5.08 -5.21
C TYR A 496 -23.73 4.25 -4.73
N ASN A 497 -24.16 4.45 -3.49
CA ASN A 497 -25.29 3.73 -2.89
C ASN A 497 -26.65 4.12 -3.47
N ASN A 498 -26.72 5.19 -4.26
CA ASN A 498 -27.94 5.66 -4.93
C ASN A 498 -28.14 4.99 -6.30
N VAL A 499 -27.20 4.11 -6.71
CA VAL A 499 -27.31 3.31 -7.93
C VAL A 499 -27.86 1.94 -7.54
N GLU A 500 -29.08 1.64 -7.95
CA GLU A 500 -29.74 0.38 -7.65
C GLU A 500 -29.14 -0.77 -8.45
N PHE A 501 -29.06 -1.96 -7.86
CA PHE A 501 -28.73 -3.17 -8.59
C PHE A 501 -29.87 -3.53 -9.55
N PRO A 502 -29.57 -3.81 -10.84
CA PRO A 502 -30.60 -4.23 -11.77
C PRO A 502 -31.18 -5.58 -11.38
N GLU A 503 -32.52 -5.72 -11.49
CA GLU A 503 -33.20 -7.02 -11.23
C GLU A 503 -32.79 -8.10 -12.24
N LYS A 504 -32.30 -7.73 -13.40
CA LYS A 504 -31.91 -8.63 -14.49
C LYS A 504 -30.50 -8.34 -14.94
N VAL A 505 -29.69 -9.37 -15.08
CA VAL A 505 -28.38 -9.30 -15.70
C VAL A 505 -28.51 -9.55 -17.20
N ASN A 506 -28.23 -8.54 -18.01
CA ASN A 506 -28.13 -8.66 -19.46
C ASN A 506 -26.67 -8.88 -19.83
N THR A 507 -26.33 -10.09 -20.27
CA THR A 507 -24.98 -10.43 -20.70
C THR A 507 -25.00 -11.34 -21.91
N ASN A 508 -23.99 -11.25 -22.74
CA ASN A 508 -23.74 -12.24 -23.76
C ASN A 508 -23.18 -13.50 -23.12
N LEU A 509 -23.76 -14.64 -23.43
CA LEU A 509 -23.22 -15.92 -22.99
C LEU A 509 -21.90 -16.18 -23.70
N SER A 510 -20.81 -16.19 -22.96
CA SER A 510 -19.53 -16.67 -23.44
C SER A 510 -19.32 -18.10 -22.99
N TYR A 511 -18.99 -18.98 -23.93
CA TYR A 511 -18.66 -20.37 -23.60
C TYR A 511 -17.19 -20.49 -23.25
N SER A 512 -16.91 -21.06 -22.10
CA SER A 512 -15.53 -21.39 -21.74
C SER A 512 -14.91 -22.32 -22.78
N PRO A 513 -13.65 -22.11 -23.18
CA PRO A 513 -12.96 -23.02 -24.08
C PRO A 513 -12.95 -24.44 -23.52
N LYS A 514 -13.13 -25.44 -24.39
CA LYS A 514 -13.06 -26.84 -24.01
C LYS A 514 -11.73 -27.43 -24.53
N PRO A 515 -11.03 -28.22 -23.71
CA PRO A 515 -11.30 -28.54 -22.31
C PRO A 515 -11.10 -27.33 -21.41
N ASN A 516 -11.86 -27.25 -20.31
CA ASN A 516 -11.70 -26.16 -19.32
C ASN A 516 -10.44 -26.43 -18.46
N PRO A 517 -9.40 -25.59 -18.53
CA PRO A 517 -8.14 -25.83 -17.83
C PRO A 517 -8.30 -25.91 -16.31
N GLN A 518 -9.12 -25.04 -15.73
CA GLN A 518 -9.35 -24.99 -14.30
C GLN A 518 -10.04 -26.27 -13.78
N LYS A 519 -11.04 -26.77 -14.49
CA LYS A 519 -11.71 -28.03 -14.12
C LYS A 519 -10.76 -29.22 -14.19
N LEU A 520 -9.85 -29.23 -15.17
CA LEU A 520 -8.83 -30.28 -15.28
C LEU A 520 -7.81 -30.19 -14.15
N GLN A 521 -7.34 -28.99 -13.83
CA GLN A 521 -6.46 -28.75 -12.70
C GLN A 521 -7.11 -29.24 -11.39
N THR A 522 -8.35 -28.82 -11.09
CA THR A 522 -9.08 -29.27 -9.90
C THR A 522 -9.19 -30.79 -9.85
N ARG A 523 -9.51 -31.45 -10.98
CA ARG A 523 -9.61 -32.93 -11.05
C ARG A 523 -8.29 -33.63 -10.73
N ILE A 524 -7.17 -33.08 -11.18
CA ILE A 524 -5.83 -33.64 -10.87
C ILE A 524 -5.47 -33.33 -9.41
N SER A 525 -5.76 -32.16 -8.92
CA SER A 525 -5.55 -31.79 -7.50
C SER A 525 -6.32 -32.72 -6.56
N GLU A 526 -7.59 -32.98 -6.83
CA GLU A 526 -8.44 -33.93 -6.08
C GLU A 526 -7.83 -35.35 -6.09
N GLN A 527 -7.35 -35.80 -7.24
CA GLN A 527 -6.70 -37.12 -7.37
C GLN A 527 -5.43 -37.20 -6.53
N LEU A 528 -4.54 -36.21 -6.61
CA LEU A 528 -3.29 -36.17 -5.87
C LEU A 528 -3.55 -36.06 -4.36
N THR A 529 -4.47 -35.22 -3.95
CA THR A 529 -4.90 -35.08 -2.54
C THR A 529 -5.45 -36.39 -1.99
N ALA A 530 -6.31 -37.10 -2.76
CA ALA A 530 -6.83 -38.40 -2.39
C ALA A 530 -5.73 -39.49 -2.27
N GLN A 531 -4.61 -39.31 -2.95
CA GLN A 531 -3.41 -40.17 -2.86
C GLN A 531 -2.45 -39.74 -1.74
N GLY A 532 -2.82 -38.75 -0.92
CA GLY A 532 -2.06 -38.27 0.25
C GLY A 532 -1.01 -37.22 -0.06
N PHE A 533 -1.12 -36.54 -1.18
CA PHE A 533 -0.31 -35.34 -1.43
C PHE A 533 -0.90 -34.12 -0.74
N TYR A 534 -0.03 -33.21 -0.34
CA TYR A 534 -0.38 -31.85 0.08
C TYR A 534 -0.03 -30.85 -1.03
N GLU A 535 -0.95 -29.95 -1.33
CA GLU A 535 -0.67 -28.82 -2.21
C GLU A 535 0.25 -27.82 -1.49
N ILE A 536 1.29 -27.40 -2.19
CA ILE A 536 2.13 -26.29 -1.75
C ILE A 536 2.03 -25.13 -2.74
N LEU A 537 2.24 -23.93 -2.23
CA LEU A 537 2.23 -22.70 -3.00
C LEU A 537 3.44 -21.87 -2.62
N ASN A 538 4.42 -21.84 -3.51
CA ASN A 538 5.66 -21.10 -3.29
C ASN A 538 5.66 -19.78 -4.08
N ASN A 539 6.46 -18.81 -3.61
CA ASN A 539 6.63 -17.53 -4.29
C ASN A 539 7.25 -17.75 -5.69
N SER A 540 6.76 -17.01 -6.67
CA SER A 540 7.37 -16.97 -8.01
C SER A 540 8.72 -16.24 -8.02
N LEU A 541 8.97 -15.37 -7.04
CA LEU A 541 10.28 -14.73 -6.84
C LEU A 541 11.18 -15.61 -5.98
N THR A 542 12.44 -15.70 -6.35
CA THR A 542 13.41 -16.59 -5.72
C THR A 542 14.82 -16.00 -5.71
N LYS A 543 15.77 -16.74 -5.13
CA LYS A 543 17.16 -16.30 -4.95
C LYS A 543 17.95 -16.38 -6.26
N VAL A 544 18.72 -15.35 -6.54
CA VAL A 544 19.66 -15.31 -7.64
C VAL A 544 20.68 -16.44 -7.52
N SER A 545 21.16 -16.69 -6.29
CA SER A 545 22.20 -17.69 -6.01
C SER A 545 21.85 -19.12 -6.41
N TYR A 546 20.57 -19.45 -6.56
CA TYR A 546 20.17 -20.78 -7.07
C TYR A 546 20.55 -21.02 -8.52
N TYR A 547 20.73 -19.96 -9.31
CA TYR A 547 20.96 -20.01 -10.76
C TYR A 547 22.40 -19.66 -11.16
N GLU A 548 23.26 -19.18 -10.25
CA GLU A 548 24.59 -18.65 -10.59
C GLU A 548 25.52 -19.65 -11.26
N LEU A 549 25.41 -20.93 -10.94
CA LEU A 549 26.29 -21.98 -11.46
C LEU A 549 25.56 -23.03 -12.30
N LEU A 550 24.28 -22.81 -12.61
CA LEU A 550 23.49 -23.77 -13.36
C LEU A 550 23.65 -23.61 -14.86
N GLN A 551 23.80 -24.75 -15.55
CA GLN A 551 23.73 -24.84 -16.99
C GLN A 551 22.33 -25.18 -17.50
N THR A 552 21.59 -25.99 -16.70
CA THR A 552 20.22 -26.41 -17.03
C THR A 552 19.23 -25.23 -16.99
N TYR A 553 19.41 -24.32 -16.04
CA TYR A 553 18.62 -23.09 -15.86
C TYR A 553 19.58 -21.91 -15.72
N PRO A 554 20.11 -21.38 -16.83
CA PRO A 554 21.17 -20.39 -16.78
C PRO A 554 20.67 -19.02 -16.29
N LEU A 555 21.51 -18.34 -15.49
CA LEU A 555 21.18 -17.03 -14.89
C LEU A 555 20.84 -15.94 -15.92
N ASN A 556 21.40 -16.02 -17.12
CA ASN A 556 21.11 -15.07 -18.20
C ASN A 556 19.72 -15.25 -18.82
N GLU A 557 19.02 -16.35 -18.52
CA GLU A 557 17.64 -16.60 -18.91
C GLU A 557 16.65 -16.31 -17.75
N CYS A 558 17.14 -15.85 -16.59
CA CYS A 558 16.28 -15.41 -15.51
C CYS A 558 15.64 -14.07 -15.82
N VAL A 559 14.35 -13.94 -15.48
CA VAL A 559 13.67 -12.64 -15.42
C VAL A 559 14.10 -11.94 -14.14
N LYS A 560 14.88 -10.87 -14.25
CA LYS A 560 15.44 -10.11 -13.13
C LYS A 560 14.48 -9.03 -12.65
N ILE A 561 14.33 -8.90 -11.33
CA ILE A 561 13.52 -7.85 -10.72
C ILE A 561 14.38 -6.58 -10.57
N LYS A 562 13.87 -5.45 -11.06
CA LYS A 562 14.61 -4.18 -11.08
C LYS A 562 14.89 -3.63 -9.68
N ASN A 563 13.89 -3.72 -8.78
CA ASN A 563 13.97 -3.21 -7.41
C ASN A 563 13.43 -4.29 -6.46
N PRO A 564 14.18 -5.39 -6.19
CA PRO A 564 13.70 -6.43 -5.31
C PRO A 564 13.63 -5.95 -3.86
N LEU A 565 12.62 -6.41 -3.12
CA LEU A 565 12.47 -6.12 -1.68
C LEU A 565 13.62 -6.71 -0.85
N SER A 566 14.22 -7.80 -1.32
CA SER A 566 15.42 -8.41 -0.73
C SER A 566 16.21 -9.14 -1.81
N GLN A 567 17.47 -9.49 -1.52
CA GLN A 567 18.30 -10.32 -2.41
C GLN A 567 17.72 -11.73 -2.62
N ASP A 568 16.92 -12.22 -1.67
CA ASP A 568 16.24 -13.51 -1.76
C ASP A 568 15.08 -13.53 -2.77
N LEU A 569 14.68 -12.37 -3.31
CA LEU A 569 13.58 -12.19 -4.26
C LEU A 569 14.04 -11.50 -5.54
N GLY A 570 15.29 -11.73 -5.95
CA GLY A 570 15.94 -11.00 -7.04
C GLY A 570 15.55 -11.43 -8.45
N VAL A 571 15.04 -12.65 -8.63
CA VAL A 571 14.67 -13.21 -9.95
C VAL A 571 13.36 -13.99 -9.87
N MET A 572 12.70 -14.16 -11.03
CA MET A 572 11.58 -15.09 -11.15
C MET A 572 12.08 -16.52 -11.42
N ARG A 573 11.39 -17.50 -10.85
CA ARG A 573 11.76 -18.92 -10.91
C ARG A 573 11.68 -19.48 -12.33
N GLN A 574 12.72 -20.21 -12.78
CA GLN A 574 12.72 -20.99 -14.02
C GLN A 574 12.21 -22.44 -13.79
N THR A 575 12.16 -22.89 -12.55
CA THR A 575 11.68 -24.22 -12.16
C THR A 575 10.98 -24.16 -10.83
N LEU A 576 10.05 -25.08 -10.56
CA LEU A 576 9.39 -25.24 -9.26
C LEU A 576 10.27 -25.98 -8.22
N LEU A 577 11.40 -26.58 -8.66
CA LEU A 577 12.25 -27.44 -7.84
C LEU A 577 12.65 -26.79 -6.52
N PHE A 578 13.23 -25.58 -6.57
CA PHE A 578 13.83 -24.92 -5.39
C PHE A 578 12.80 -24.56 -4.34
N GLY A 579 11.63 -24.04 -4.74
CA GLY A 579 10.54 -23.76 -3.79
C GLY A 579 10.03 -25.00 -3.07
N GLY A 580 9.95 -26.12 -3.79
CA GLY A 580 9.61 -27.40 -3.17
C GLY A 580 10.69 -27.93 -2.21
N LEU A 581 11.98 -27.74 -2.53
CA LEU A 581 13.08 -28.10 -1.63
C LEU A 581 13.06 -27.23 -0.36
N GLU A 582 12.81 -25.93 -0.46
CA GLU A 582 12.61 -25.05 0.71
C GLU A 582 11.44 -25.51 1.59
N SER A 583 10.33 -25.93 0.95
CA SER A 583 9.16 -26.48 1.66
C SER A 583 9.47 -27.80 2.35
N ILE A 584 10.25 -28.69 1.74
CA ILE A 584 10.72 -29.94 2.34
C ILE A 584 11.64 -29.63 3.53
N GLN A 585 12.65 -28.74 3.36
CA GLN A 585 13.55 -28.31 4.42
C GLN A 585 12.79 -27.81 5.65
N ARG A 586 11.80 -26.92 5.42
CA ARG A 586 10.95 -26.39 6.49
C ARG A 586 10.22 -27.49 7.27
N ASN A 587 9.75 -28.54 6.60
CA ASN A 587 9.05 -29.65 7.22
C ASN A 587 10.02 -30.60 7.93
N VAL A 588 11.14 -30.96 7.32
CA VAL A 588 12.18 -31.80 7.92
C VAL A 588 12.71 -31.18 9.21
N ASN A 589 12.95 -29.87 9.23
CA ASN A 589 13.36 -29.14 10.44
C ASN A 589 12.30 -29.20 11.56
N ARG A 590 11.03 -29.46 11.21
CA ARG A 590 9.93 -29.71 12.15
C ARG A 590 9.66 -31.19 12.41
N LYS A 591 10.59 -32.06 12.02
CA LYS A 591 10.52 -33.54 12.19
C LYS A 591 9.42 -34.22 11.37
N ASN A 592 8.97 -33.57 10.28
CA ASN A 592 8.09 -34.15 9.28
C ASN A 592 8.93 -34.48 8.03
N ALA A 593 9.38 -35.74 7.90
CA ALA A 593 10.27 -36.14 6.81
C ALA A 593 9.54 -36.93 5.70
N ASP A 594 8.38 -37.54 6.00
CA ASP A 594 7.62 -38.37 5.07
C ASP A 594 6.63 -37.49 4.30
N LEU A 595 7.05 -36.99 3.13
CA LEU A 595 6.33 -35.92 2.44
C LEU A 595 5.97 -36.32 1.01
N LYS A 596 4.76 -35.92 0.61
CA LYS A 596 4.27 -35.93 -0.75
C LYS A 596 3.69 -34.54 -1.05
N PHE A 597 4.35 -33.77 -1.89
CA PHE A 597 3.94 -32.43 -2.27
C PHE A 597 3.64 -32.33 -3.75
N TYR A 598 2.69 -31.47 -4.11
CA TYR A 598 2.49 -31.03 -5.48
C TYR A 598 2.26 -29.52 -5.52
N GLU A 599 2.61 -28.91 -6.65
CA GLU A 599 2.39 -27.50 -6.92
C GLU A 599 2.02 -27.31 -8.39
N PHE A 600 0.90 -26.59 -8.63
CA PHE A 600 0.65 -25.96 -9.91
C PHE A 600 1.24 -24.56 -9.87
N GLY A 601 2.19 -24.27 -10.73
CA GLY A 601 2.89 -22.98 -10.74
C GLY A 601 3.44 -22.63 -12.10
N ASN A 602 3.70 -21.35 -12.31
CA ASN A 602 4.32 -20.86 -13.53
C ASN A 602 5.83 -20.77 -13.37
N CYS A 603 6.54 -21.10 -14.45
CA CYS A 603 7.97 -20.90 -14.62
C CYS A 603 8.19 -19.79 -15.65
N TYR A 604 9.23 -18.98 -15.45
CA TYR A 604 9.44 -17.75 -16.19
C TYR A 604 10.83 -17.74 -16.84
N HIS A 605 10.90 -17.35 -18.11
CA HIS A 605 12.16 -17.30 -18.85
C HIS A 605 12.30 -15.99 -19.60
N TYR A 606 13.53 -15.45 -19.60
CA TYR A 606 13.96 -14.35 -20.45
C TYR A 606 14.69 -14.90 -21.67
N HIS A 607 14.42 -14.36 -22.84
CA HIS A 607 14.98 -14.78 -24.12
C HIS A 607 15.69 -13.62 -24.79
N ALA A 608 17.01 -13.64 -24.78
CA ALA A 608 17.84 -12.58 -25.36
C ALA A 608 17.65 -12.42 -26.89
N ASN A 609 17.13 -13.43 -27.58
CA ASN A 609 16.88 -13.37 -29.03
C ASN A 609 15.46 -13.85 -29.39
N PRO A 610 14.47 -12.97 -29.28
CA PRO A 610 13.05 -13.32 -29.49
C PRO A 610 12.72 -13.63 -30.95
N ALA A 611 13.51 -13.15 -31.91
CA ALA A 611 13.29 -13.38 -33.34
C ALA A 611 13.31 -14.86 -33.75
N ALA A 612 14.01 -15.72 -33.00
CA ALA A 612 14.07 -17.17 -33.23
C ALA A 612 12.72 -17.89 -32.91
N ARG A 613 11.73 -17.22 -32.31
CA ARG A 613 10.47 -17.83 -31.85
C ARG A 613 9.21 -17.40 -32.61
N ASN A 614 9.32 -16.75 -33.77
CA ASN A 614 8.15 -16.25 -34.53
C ASN A 614 7.20 -15.34 -33.74
N HIS A 615 7.69 -14.45 -32.93
CA HIS A 615 6.91 -13.50 -32.16
C HIS A 615 6.68 -12.18 -32.94
N ASN A 616 5.52 -11.55 -32.68
CA ASN A 616 5.23 -10.21 -33.20
C ASN A 616 6.16 -9.18 -32.53
N PRO A 617 6.99 -8.44 -33.28
CA PRO A 617 7.91 -7.45 -32.72
C PRO A 617 7.24 -6.26 -32.02
N GLU A 618 5.94 -6.06 -32.23
CA GLU A 618 5.16 -5.01 -31.55
C GLU A 618 4.76 -5.39 -30.11
N ASN A 619 4.99 -6.64 -29.69
CA ASN A 619 4.66 -7.06 -28.33
C ASN A 619 5.83 -6.76 -27.38
N ALA A 620 5.63 -5.86 -26.43
CA ALA A 620 6.63 -5.48 -25.42
C ALA A 620 7.09 -6.67 -24.53
N LEU A 621 6.34 -7.77 -24.49
CA LEU A 621 6.66 -8.97 -23.70
C LEU A 621 7.27 -10.11 -24.53
N VAL A 622 7.66 -9.84 -25.77
CA VAL A 622 8.21 -10.87 -26.69
C VAL A 622 9.45 -11.59 -26.15
N GLU A 623 10.24 -10.91 -25.33
CA GLU A 623 11.46 -11.46 -24.71
C GLU A 623 11.18 -12.38 -23.53
N TYR A 624 9.94 -12.47 -23.09
CA TYR A 624 9.57 -13.22 -21.89
C TYR A 624 8.61 -14.36 -22.20
N SER A 625 8.75 -15.47 -21.48
CA SER A 625 7.74 -16.54 -21.49
C SER A 625 7.32 -16.91 -20.08
N GLU A 626 6.06 -17.29 -19.98
CA GLU A 626 5.43 -17.81 -18.78
C GLU A 626 4.83 -19.17 -19.14
N GLU A 627 5.26 -20.21 -18.44
CA GLU A 627 4.90 -21.59 -18.73
C GLU A 627 4.31 -22.25 -17.48
N PRO A 628 3.05 -22.75 -17.56
CA PRO A 628 2.42 -23.44 -16.44
C PRO A 628 2.95 -24.86 -16.33
N HIS A 629 3.31 -25.27 -15.13
CA HIS A 629 3.84 -26.57 -14.77
C HIS A 629 3.05 -27.21 -13.63
N LEU A 630 3.08 -28.54 -13.56
CA LEU A 630 2.71 -29.32 -12.40
C LEU A 630 3.95 -30.04 -11.88
N ALA A 631 4.36 -29.73 -10.67
CA ALA A 631 5.47 -30.41 -10.03
C ALA A 631 5.01 -31.30 -8.88
N LEU A 632 5.72 -32.43 -8.69
CA LEU A 632 5.53 -33.37 -7.59
C LEU A 632 6.84 -33.62 -6.88
N TRP A 633 6.80 -33.71 -5.55
CA TRP A 633 7.94 -34.11 -4.71
C TRP A 633 7.54 -35.24 -3.78
N LEU A 634 8.42 -36.24 -3.69
CA LEU A 634 8.28 -37.36 -2.74
C LEU A 634 9.58 -37.52 -1.98
N THR A 635 9.51 -37.68 -0.66
CA THR A 635 10.68 -37.98 0.17
C THR A 635 10.27 -38.78 1.41
N GLY A 636 11.25 -39.39 2.10
CA GLY A 636 11.05 -40.12 3.34
C GLY A 636 10.50 -41.53 3.14
N ASN A 637 9.58 -41.97 3.99
CA ASN A 637 9.01 -43.29 4.00
C ASN A 637 7.65 -43.32 3.30
N LYS A 638 7.40 -44.39 2.58
CA LYS A 638 6.08 -44.71 1.99
C LYS A 638 5.07 -45.06 3.08
N THR A 639 5.54 -45.86 4.04
CA THR A 639 4.75 -46.31 5.19
C THR A 639 5.57 -46.11 6.46
N GLN A 640 4.94 -45.64 7.52
CA GLN A 640 5.58 -45.51 8.81
C GLN A 640 5.88 -46.85 9.42
N GLN A 641 7.00 -46.97 10.13
CA GLN A 641 7.35 -48.17 10.88
C GLN A 641 6.33 -48.42 12.01
N SER A 642 5.84 -49.62 12.09
CA SER A 642 4.94 -50.09 13.15
C SER A 642 5.24 -51.50 13.51
N TRP A 643 4.52 -52.07 14.48
CA TRP A 643 4.72 -53.46 14.92
C TRP A 643 4.43 -54.48 13.81
N ILE A 644 3.63 -54.15 12.80
CA ILE A 644 3.30 -55.04 11.66
C ILE A 644 3.99 -54.62 10.37
N ASN A 645 4.56 -53.43 10.32
CA ASN A 645 5.16 -52.87 9.13
C ASN A 645 6.60 -52.40 9.40
N LYS A 646 7.55 -52.96 8.65
CA LYS A 646 8.98 -52.61 8.84
C LYS A 646 9.37 -51.19 8.40
N GLY A 647 8.41 -50.44 7.78
CA GLY A 647 8.68 -49.19 7.11
C GLY A 647 9.30 -49.43 5.74
N GLU A 648 8.70 -48.83 4.73
CA GLU A 648 9.22 -48.88 3.38
C GLU A 648 9.61 -47.49 2.95
N LYS A 649 10.80 -47.32 2.38
CA LYS A 649 11.24 -46.07 1.78
C LYS A 649 10.43 -45.74 0.52
N THR A 650 10.24 -44.47 0.26
CA THR A 650 9.76 -43.98 -1.02
C THR A 650 10.70 -44.35 -2.14
N THR A 651 10.21 -44.66 -3.33
CA THR A 651 11.01 -45.06 -4.48
C THR A 651 10.68 -44.26 -5.72
N PHE A 652 11.60 -44.26 -6.67
CA PHE A 652 11.39 -43.65 -7.99
C PHE A 652 10.16 -44.26 -8.71
N TYR A 653 9.91 -45.55 -8.53
CA TYR A 653 8.75 -46.24 -9.13
C TYR A 653 7.41 -45.70 -8.60
N MET A 654 7.37 -45.27 -7.35
CA MET A 654 6.16 -44.61 -6.80
C MET A 654 5.90 -43.27 -7.48
N LEU A 655 6.94 -42.42 -7.64
CA LEU A 655 6.81 -41.18 -8.38
C LEU A 655 6.29 -41.45 -9.79
N HIS A 656 6.89 -42.42 -10.49
CA HIS A 656 6.48 -42.83 -11.83
C HIS A 656 5.02 -43.28 -11.89
N ALA A 657 4.57 -44.08 -10.90
CA ALA A 657 3.17 -44.52 -10.83
C ALA A 657 2.19 -43.35 -10.61
N TYR A 658 2.53 -42.38 -9.78
CA TYR A 658 1.70 -41.17 -9.59
C TYR A 658 1.64 -40.33 -10.88
N VAL A 659 2.77 -40.13 -11.55
CA VAL A 659 2.83 -39.40 -12.83
C VAL A 659 2.01 -40.12 -13.89
N ASN A 660 2.13 -41.46 -14.01
CA ASN A 660 1.31 -42.25 -14.92
C ASN A 660 -0.20 -42.10 -14.63
N GLY A 661 -0.57 -42.04 -13.35
CA GLY A 661 -1.96 -41.77 -12.93
C GLY A 661 -2.45 -40.40 -13.43
N VAL A 662 -1.60 -39.35 -13.34
CA VAL A 662 -1.90 -38.02 -13.87
C VAL A 662 -2.03 -38.06 -15.39
N LEU A 663 -1.07 -38.67 -16.10
CA LEU A 663 -1.08 -38.76 -17.55
C LEU A 663 -2.34 -39.51 -18.07
N THR A 664 -2.66 -40.64 -17.48
CA THR A 664 -3.86 -41.39 -17.82
C THR A 664 -5.14 -40.58 -17.60
N ARG A 665 -5.20 -39.81 -16.47
CA ARG A 665 -6.34 -38.94 -16.17
C ARG A 665 -6.48 -37.80 -17.16
N MET A 666 -5.35 -37.34 -17.69
CA MET A 666 -5.31 -36.35 -18.77
C MET A 666 -5.57 -36.93 -20.16
N GLY A 667 -5.78 -38.23 -20.26
CA GLY A 667 -6.06 -38.95 -21.54
C GLY A 667 -4.80 -39.15 -22.38
N VAL A 668 -3.62 -39.15 -21.77
CA VAL A 668 -2.39 -39.52 -22.44
C VAL A 668 -2.26 -41.03 -22.49
N ASP A 669 -1.98 -41.58 -23.67
CA ASP A 669 -1.66 -42.98 -23.84
C ASP A 669 -0.24 -43.30 -23.38
N VAL A 670 -0.11 -43.69 -22.12
CA VAL A 670 1.19 -43.93 -21.48
C VAL A 670 1.96 -45.08 -22.15
N ALA A 671 1.26 -46.06 -22.75
CA ALA A 671 1.87 -47.22 -23.42
C ALA A 671 2.65 -46.81 -24.69
N HIS A 672 2.28 -45.68 -25.29
CA HIS A 672 2.95 -45.13 -26.47
C HIS A 672 3.86 -43.94 -26.17
N CYS A 673 4.05 -43.59 -24.89
CA CYS A 673 5.06 -42.64 -24.49
C CYS A 673 6.47 -43.23 -24.60
N THR A 674 7.45 -42.42 -25.00
CA THR A 674 8.88 -42.80 -24.94
C THR A 674 9.52 -42.14 -23.73
N MET A 675 10.52 -42.85 -23.17
CA MET A 675 11.28 -42.41 -22.02
C MET A 675 12.75 -42.38 -22.39
N GLU A 676 13.45 -41.27 -22.12
CA GLU A 676 14.87 -41.11 -22.35
C GLU A 676 15.56 -40.80 -21.03
N SER A 677 16.64 -41.53 -20.72
CA SER A 677 17.45 -41.32 -19.53
C SER A 677 18.17 -39.98 -19.63
N PHE A 678 18.28 -39.26 -18.54
CA PHE A 678 19.04 -38.03 -18.41
C PHE A 678 19.63 -37.87 -17.00
N GLY A 679 20.69 -37.08 -16.91
CA GLY A 679 21.26 -36.60 -15.66
C GLY A 679 21.93 -35.26 -15.89
N ASN A 680 22.04 -34.43 -14.89
CA ASN A 680 22.70 -33.12 -14.95
C ASN A 680 23.17 -32.70 -13.56
N GLU A 681 23.54 -31.44 -13.39
CA GLU A 681 24.01 -30.89 -12.11
C GLU A 681 22.95 -30.86 -11.00
N LEU A 682 21.66 -30.93 -11.34
CA LEU A 682 20.54 -30.92 -10.38
C LEU A 682 20.02 -32.32 -10.07
N PHE A 683 20.20 -33.26 -11.00
CA PHE A 683 19.59 -34.59 -10.93
C PHE A 683 20.63 -35.67 -11.20
N SER A 684 20.79 -36.59 -10.25
CA SER A 684 21.72 -37.71 -10.37
C SER A 684 21.27 -38.71 -11.42
N ASP A 685 19.97 -38.86 -11.63
CA ASP A 685 19.34 -39.75 -12.60
C ASP A 685 17.92 -39.30 -12.87
N GLY A 686 17.39 -39.63 -14.05
CA GLY A 686 16.02 -39.25 -14.41
C GLY A 686 15.56 -39.76 -15.76
N LEU A 687 14.28 -39.53 -16.04
CA LEU A 687 13.59 -39.89 -17.28
C LEU A 687 12.88 -38.66 -17.87
N ILE A 688 13.12 -38.36 -19.15
CA ILE A 688 12.34 -37.42 -19.95
C ILE A 688 11.18 -38.19 -20.56
N LEU A 689 9.95 -37.76 -20.28
CA LEU A 689 8.74 -38.31 -20.85
C LEU A 689 8.37 -37.56 -22.13
N LYS A 690 8.19 -38.30 -23.24
CA LYS A 690 7.76 -37.74 -24.53
C LYS A 690 6.49 -38.44 -25.00
N ALA A 691 5.57 -37.68 -25.53
CA ALA A 691 4.39 -38.19 -26.20
C ALA A 691 4.75 -38.90 -27.52
N GLN A 692 3.86 -39.65 -28.09
CA GLN A 692 4.02 -40.35 -29.36
C GLN A 692 4.50 -39.44 -30.52
N ASN A 693 4.16 -38.16 -30.50
CA ASN A 693 4.60 -37.14 -31.47
C ASN A 693 5.99 -36.55 -31.17
N GLY A 694 6.73 -37.11 -30.22
CA GLY A 694 8.05 -36.69 -29.80
C GLY A 694 8.11 -35.44 -28.92
N LYS A 695 6.97 -34.83 -28.59
CA LYS A 695 6.94 -33.64 -27.68
C LYS A 695 7.15 -34.06 -26.24
N GLU A 696 8.01 -33.37 -25.54
CA GLU A 696 8.24 -33.53 -24.12
C GLU A 696 6.96 -33.19 -23.33
N LEU A 697 6.58 -34.07 -22.42
CA LEU A 697 5.46 -33.92 -21.49
C LEU A 697 5.95 -33.52 -20.11
N GLY A 698 7.18 -33.87 -19.79
CA GLY A 698 7.80 -33.56 -18.51
C GLY A 698 8.97 -34.48 -18.20
N ARG A 699 9.47 -34.33 -16.97
CA ARG A 699 10.65 -35.05 -16.46
C ARG A 699 10.38 -35.63 -15.09
N LEU A 700 10.92 -36.83 -14.84
CA LEU A 700 10.98 -37.45 -13.53
C LEU A 700 12.44 -37.62 -13.15
N ALA A 701 12.82 -37.25 -11.93
CA ALA A 701 14.23 -37.27 -11.57
C ALA A 701 14.46 -37.59 -10.08
N ILE A 702 15.68 -37.98 -9.79
CA ILE A 702 16.23 -38.09 -8.43
C ILE A 702 17.08 -36.86 -8.21
N VAL A 703 16.74 -36.04 -7.24
CA VAL A 703 17.48 -34.83 -6.90
C VAL A 703 18.90 -35.21 -6.46
N ASP A 704 19.92 -34.51 -6.99
CA ASP A 704 21.31 -34.77 -6.61
C ASP A 704 21.52 -34.55 -5.12
N LYS A 705 22.27 -35.45 -4.49
CA LYS A 705 22.52 -35.41 -3.05
C LYS A 705 23.25 -34.15 -2.56
N LYS A 706 24.12 -33.55 -3.43
CA LYS A 706 24.82 -32.32 -3.08
C LYS A 706 23.85 -31.14 -3.03
N LEU A 707 22.92 -31.12 -3.99
CA LEU A 707 21.87 -30.14 -3.99
C LEU A 707 20.93 -30.30 -2.79
N ALA A 708 20.45 -31.52 -2.51
CA ALA A 708 19.59 -31.79 -1.36
C ALA A 708 20.24 -31.36 -0.03
N LYS A 709 21.56 -31.58 0.11
CA LYS A 709 22.33 -31.14 1.29
C LYS A 709 22.42 -29.61 1.44
N GLN A 710 22.38 -28.83 0.36
CA GLN A 710 22.32 -27.37 0.47
C GLN A 710 21.03 -26.88 1.14
N PHE A 711 19.98 -27.71 1.14
CA PHE A 711 18.72 -27.49 1.81
C PHE A 711 18.59 -28.32 3.11
N ASP A 712 19.69 -28.80 3.68
CA ASP A 712 19.68 -29.63 4.90
C ASP A 712 18.79 -30.89 4.80
N ILE A 713 18.63 -31.44 3.60
CA ILE A 713 17.83 -32.65 3.34
C ILE A 713 18.76 -33.83 3.19
N ASP A 714 18.66 -34.80 4.10
CA ASP A 714 19.47 -36.05 4.11
C ASP A 714 18.79 -37.18 3.33
N GLU A 715 17.46 -37.17 3.26
CA GLU A 715 16.67 -38.20 2.57
C GLU A 715 16.68 -37.96 1.05
N THR A 716 16.53 -39.04 0.29
CA THR A 716 16.39 -38.92 -1.17
C THR A 716 15.10 -38.23 -1.54
N VAL A 717 15.20 -37.21 -2.40
CA VAL A 717 14.04 -36.51 -2.95
C VAL A 717 13.81 -36.94 -4.39
N PHE A 718 12.61 -37.41 -4.69
CA PHE A 718 12.15 -37.69 -6.05
C PHE A 718 11.30 -36.52 -6.52
N PHE A 719 11.55 -36.06 -7.72
CA PHE A 719 10.95 -34.88 -8.31
C PHE A 719 10.36 -35.17 -9.68
N ALA A 720 9.17 -34.67 -9.96
CA ALA A 720 8.60 -34.65 -11.30
C ALA A 720 8.21 -33.22 -11.66
N ASP A 721 8.45 -32.88 -12.91
CA ASP A 721 8.07 -31.60 -13.51
C ASP A 721 7.34 -31.87 -14.82
N LEU A 722 6.07 -31.49 -14.89
CA LEU A 722 5.19 -31.78 -16.04
C LEU A 722 4.78 -30.45 -16.69
N ASP A 723 4.98 -30.35 -18.00
CA ASP A 723 4.49 -29.22 -18.81
C ASP A 723 2.95 -29.28 -18.90
N TRP A 724 2.29 -28.48 -18.06
CA TRP A 724 0.83 -28.43 -17.98
C TRP A 724 0.18 -28.00 -19.29
N LYS A 725 0.81 -27.14 -20.06
CA LYS A 725 0.34 -26.67 -21.37
C LYS A 725 0.32 -27.82 -22.40
N GLN A 726 1.35 -28.66 -22.39
CA GLN A 726 1.38 -29.85 -23.27
C GLN A 726 0.34 -30.88 -22.84
N LEU A 727 0.17 -31.10 -21.55
CA LEU A 727 -0.89 -31.99 -21.03
C LEU A 727 -2.29 -31.53 -21.43
N LEU A 728 -2.58 -30.24 -21.35
CA LEU A 728 -3.85 -29.67 -21.82
C LEU A 728 -4.04 -29.88 -23.34
N ARG A 729 -2.97 -29.79 -24.12
CA ARG A 729 -3.03 -30.07 -25.57
C ARG A 729 -3.32 -31.52 -25.85
N GLN A 730 -2.73 -32.47 -25.13
CA GLN A 730 -3.03 -33.89 -25.23
C GLN A 730 -4.50 -34.17 -24.86
N ASN A 731 -4.97 -33.63 -23.76
CA ASN A 731 -6.34 -33.75 -23.31
C ASN A 731 -7.36 -33.24 -24.35
N LYS A 732 -7.07 -32.17 -25.06
CA LYS A 732 -7.93 -31.65 -26.15
C LYS A 732 -8.13 -32.65 -27.31
N GLN A 733 -7.13 -33.47 -27.54
CA GLN A 733 -7.16 -34.50 -28.62
C GLN A 733 -7.76 -35.83 -28.15
N TYR A 734 -7.89 -36.04 -26.84
CA TYR A 734 -8.38 -37.25 -26.25
C TYR A 734 -9.86 -37.44 -26.53
N LYS A 735 -10.21 -38.59 -27.10
CA LYS A 735 -11.60 -39.06 -27.29
C LYS A 735 -11.79 -40.34 -26.49
N PRO A 736 -12.61 -40.32 -25.42
CA PRO A 736 -12.86 -41.53 -24.65
C PRO A 736 -13.60 -42.55 -25.53
N VAL A 737 -13.10 -43.79 -25.53
CA VAL A 737 -13.73 -44.93 -26.19
C VAL A 737 -14.23 -45.85 -25.10
N ILE A 738 -15.50 -46.16 -25.14
CA ILE A 738 -16.14 -47.11 -24.24
C ILE A 738 -16.33 -48.41 -25.00
N ASN A 739 -15.70 -49.46 -24.50
CA ASN A 739 -15.87 -50.81 -25.04
C ASN A 739 -16.69 -51.63 -24.04
N ASP A 740 -17.43 -52.62 -24.56
CA ASP A 740 -18.11 -53.61 -23.73
C ASP A 740 -17.09 -54.39 -22.88
N LEU A 741 -17.49 -54.79 -21.68
CA LEU A 741 -16.67 -55.62 -20.84
C LEU A 741 -16.45 -56.98 -21.54
N PRO A 742 -15.19 -57.47 -21.56
CA PRO A 742 -14.91 -58.79 -22.17
C PRO A 742 -15.73 -59.87 -21.50
N LYS A 743 -16.43 -60.70 -22.31
CA LYS A 743 -17.23 -61.80 -21.82
C LYS A 743 -16.44 -63.08 -21.54
N PHE A 744 -15.21 -63.12 -22.05
CA PHE A 744 -14.35 -64.29 -21.98
C PHE A 744 -13.14 -64.02 -21.06
N PRO A 745 -12.70 -65.05 -20.28
CA PRO A 745 -11.62 -64.87 -19.32
C PRO A 745 -10.27 -64.63 -20.01
N GLU A 746 -9.41 -63.83 -19.32
CA GLU A 746 -8.02 -63.65 -19.69
C GLU A 746 -7.19 -64.90 -19.33
N VAL A 747 -6.12 -65.11 -20.08
CA VAL A 747 -5.14 -66.16 -19.82
C VAL A 747 -3.78 -65.57 -19.54
N LYS A 748 -3.21 -65.97 -18.41
CA LYS A 748 -1.85 -65.54 -18.00
C LYS A 748 -0.83 -66.62 -18.38
N ARG A 749 0.31 -66.19 -18.97
CA ARG A 749 1.46 -67.07 -19.25
C ARG A 749 2.75 -66.34 -18.88
N ASP A 750 3.68 -67.10 -18.37
CA ASP A 750 4.93 -66.51 -17.84
C ASP A 750 6.15 -67.03 -18.62
N PHE A 751 7.13 -66.15 -18.81
CA PHE A 751 8.46 -66.49 -19.29
C PHE A 751 9.50 -66.00 -18.33
N ALA A 752 10.55 -66.81 -18.06
CA ALA A 752 11.77 -66.34 -17.48
C ALA A 752 12.82 -66.20 -18.58
N LEU A 753 13.15 -64.98 -18.96
CA LEU A 753 14.06 -64.66 -20.03
C LEU A 753 15.44 -64.25 -19.51
N LEU A 754 16.48 -64.98 -19.89
CA LEU A 754 17.87 -64.59 -19.69
C LEU A 754 18.32 -63.66 -20.83
N VAL A 755 18.59 -62.41 -20.52
CA VAL A 755 18.94 -61.39 -21.48
C VAL A 755 20.22 -60.64 -21.07
N ASP A 756 20.87 -59.92 -21.98
CA ASP A 756 21.99 -59.01 -21.67
C ASP A 756 21.53 -57.91 -20.74
N LYS A 757 22.43 -57.46 -19.84
CA LYS A 757 22.09 -56.38 -18.88
C LYS A 757 21.62 -55.10 -19.50
N GLN A 758 22.02 -54.83 -20.76
CA GLN A 758 21.62 -53.63 -21.51
C GLN A 758 20.18 -53.70 -22.05
N VAL A 759 19.58 -54.88 -22.15
CA VAL A 759 18.21 -55.03 -22.67
C VAL A 759 17.22 -54.49 -21.66
N GLU A 760 16.44 -53.49 -22.06
CA GLU A 760 15.43 -52.90 -21.20
C GLU A 760 14.08 -53.64 -21.30
N PHE A 761 13.32 -53.67 -20.21
CA PHE A 761 11.97 -54.28 -20.17
C PHE A 761 11.05 -53.65 -21.24
N VAL A 762 11.15 -52.29 -21.40
CA VAL A 762 10.29 -51.57 -22.35
C VAL A 762 10.45 -52.06 -23.79
N ASP A 763 11.68 -52.43 -24.19
CA ASP A 763 11.94 -52.96 -25.54
C ASP A 763 11.39 -54.35 -25.73
N LEU A 764 11.48 -55.18 -24.70
CA LEU A 764 10.85 -56.53 -24.73
C LEU A 764 9.30 -56.42 -24.79
N ALA A 765 8.71 -55.58 -23.97
CA ALA A 765 7.28 -55.32 -23.96
C ALA A 765 6.76 -54.80 -25.33
N ARG A 766 7.48 -53.78 -25.86
CA ARG A 766 7.17 -53.22 -27.20
C ARG A 766 7.22 -54.31 -28.29
N ALA A 767 8.28 -55.09 -28.32
CA ALA A 767 8.40 -56.15 -29.31
C ALA A 767 7.35 -57.21 -29.15
N ALA A 768 6.92 -57.56 -27.94
CA ALA A 768 5.81 -58.44 -27.67
C ALA A 768 4.50 -57.93 -28.26
N PHE A 769 4.15 -56.64 -28.00
CA PHE A 769 2.95 -56.02 -28.59
C PHE A 769 3.00 -55.89 -30.11
N GLU A 770 4.20 -55.67 -30.72
CA GLU A 770 4.37 -55.67 -32.15
C GLU A 770 4.13 -57.06 -32.76
N THR A 771 4.51 -58.11 -32.04
CA THR A 771 4.41 -59.50 -32.48
C THR A 771 2.97 -60.04 -32.35
N GLU A 772 2.30 -59.68 -31.27
CA GLU A 772 0.90 -60.07 -31.03
C GLU A 772 0.01 -58.88 -30.68
N ARG A 773 -0.53 -58.25 -31.73
CA ARG A 773 -1.29 -57.00 -31.63
C ARG A 773 -2.74 -57.17 -31.20
N LYS A 774 -3.32 -58.36 -31.36
CA LYS A 774 -4.76 -58.53 -31.17
C LYS A 774 -5.13 -59.13 -29.81
N LEU A 775 -4.44 -60.16 -29.40
CA LEU A 775 -4.78 -60.97 -28.26
C LEU A 775 -3.93 -60.66 -27.02
N LEU A 776 -2.74 -60.03 -27.19
CA LEU A 776 -1.93 -59.61 -26.07
C LEU A 776 -2.47 -58.32 -25.48
N LYS A 777 -2.95 -58.37 -24.25
CA LYS A 777 -3.51 -57.24 -23.52
C LYS A 777 -2.50 -56.51 -22.68
N ASN A 778 -1.62 -57.27 -22.03
CA ASN A 778 -0.59 -56.65 -21.17
C ASN A 778 0.64 -57.53 -21.02
N VAL A 779 1.77 -56.91 -20.69
CA VAL A 779 3.03 -57.55 -20.32
C VAL A 779 3.52 -56.97 -19.01
N TYR A 780 3.73 -57.81 -18.02
CA TYR A 780 4.24 -57.40 -16.72
C TYR A 780 5.60 -57.98 -16.43
N LEU A 781 6.46 -57.20 -15.86
CA LEU A 781 7.70 -57.63 -15.25
C LEU A 781 7.41 -57.88 -13.77
N PHE A 782 7.49 -59.10 -13.29
CA PHE A 782 7.17 -59.42 -11.90
C PHE A 782 8.41 -59.83 -11.07
N ASP A 783 9.55 -60.18 -11.71
CA ASP A 783 10.81 -60.43 -11.02
C ASP A 783 12.00 -60.07 -11.91
N VAL A 784 13.05 -59.55 -11.29
CA VAL A 784 14.37 -59.27 -11.89
C VAL A 784 15.44 -59.93 -11.04
N TYR A 785 16.15 -60.86 -11.60
CA TYR A 785 17.23 -61.51 -10.90
C TYR A 785 18.60 -61.21 -11.54
N GLU A 786 19.50 -60.63 -10.72
CA GLU A 786 20.87 -60.37 -11.03
C GLU A 786 21.77 -61.00 -9.95
N GLY A 787 22.24 -62.20 -10.12
CA GLY A 787 22.96 -62.92 -9.08
C GLY A 787 24.09 -63.80 -9.58
N LYS A 788 24.82 -64.39 -8.63
CA LYS A 788 26.03 -65.19 -8.90
C LYS A 788 25.80 -66.44 -9.71
N ASN A 789 24.53 -66.84 -9.93
CA ASN A 789 24.17 -68.04 -10.70
C ASN A 789 23.83 -67.75 -12.14
N LEU A 790 24.12 -66.56 -12.66
CA LEU A 790 23.97 -66.13 -14.07
C LEU A 790 25.32 -65.93 -14.76
N GLU A 791 25.33 -66.10 -16.06
CA GLU A 791 26.46 -65.74 -16.92
C GLU A 791 26.82 -64.27 -16.69
N ASN A 792 28.12 -63.93 -16.67
CA ASN A 792 28.55 -62.54 -16.52
C ASN A 792 27.97 -61.65 -17.60
N GLY A 793 27.41 -60.53 -17.22
CA GLY A 793 26.80 -59.58 -18.17
C GLY A 793 25.32 -59.91 -18.51
N LYS A 794 24.72 -60.91 -17.89
CA LYS A 794 23.33 -61.29 -18.08
C LYS A 794 22.47 -60.92 -16.83
N LYS A 795 21.18 -60.78 -17.09
CA LYS A 795 20.10 -60.68 -16.08
C LYS A 795 18.90 -61.52 -16.51
N SER A 796 18.09 -61.95 -15.53
CA SER A 796 16.89 -62.70 -15.80
C SER A 796 15.66 -61.87 -15.52
N TYR A 797 14.78 -61.70 -16.53
CA TYR A 797 13.49 -61.06 -16.41
C TYR A 797 12.39 -62.14 -16.36
N ALA A 798 11.57 -62.10 -15.32
CA ALA A 798 10.34 -62.90 -15.26
C ALA A 798 9.17 -62.05 -15.73
N LEU A 799 8.63 -62.38 -16.90
CA LEU A 799 7.60 -61.64 -17.59
C LEU A 799 6.29 -62.44 -17.60
N SER A 800 5.18 -61.75 -17.32
CA SER A 800 3.81 -62.31 -17.46
C SER A 800 3.14 -61.64 -18.65
N PHE A 801 2.57 -62.48 -19.52
CA PHE A 801 1.79 -62.09 -20.69
C PHE A 801 0.34 -62.36 -20.43
N ILE A 802 -0.51 -61.33 -20.56
CA ILE A 802 -1.97 -61.43 -20.43
C ILE A 802 -2.57 -61.48 -21.83
N LEU A 803 -3.20 -62.61 -22.15
CA LEU A 803 -3.85 -62.86 -23.43
C LEU A 803 -5.37 -62.90 -23.25
N GLN A 804 -6.11 -62.20 -24.13
CA GLN A 804 -7.58 -62.22 -24.12
C GLN A 804 -8.15 -62.00 -25.51
N ASP A 805 -9.15 -62.81 -25.86
CA ASP A 805 -10.01 -62.57 -27.02
C ASP A 805 -11.35 -62.01 -26.52
N PRO A 806 -11.79 -60.83 -26.98
CA PRO A 806 -13.07 -60.26 -26.55
C PRO A 806 -14.29 -61.06 -27.04
N GLU A 807 -14.15 -61.83 -28.11
CA GLU A 807 -15.27 -62.53 -28.75
C GLU A 807 -15.31 -64.03 -28.47
N ASN A 808 -14.19 -64.63 -28.08
CA ASN A 808 -14.11 -66.08 -27.92
C ASN A 808 -13.21 -66.53 -26.75
N THR A 809 -13.44 -67.73 -26.22
CA THR A 809 -12.49 -68.36 -25.27
C THR A 809 -11.23 -68.80 -26.03
N LEU A 810 -10.07 -68.41 -25.55
CA LEU A 810 -8.78 -68.81 -26.13
C LEU A 810 -8.56 -70.31 -25.94
N LYS A 811 -8.23 -71.01 -27.04
CA LYS A 811 -7.89 -72.42 -27.00
C LYS A 811 -6.41 -72.64 -26.73
N ASP A 812 -6.05 -73.70 -26.03
CA ASP A 812 -4.65 -74.01 -25.69
C ASP A 812 -3.70 -73.96 -26.88
N LYS A 813 -4.09 -74.51 -28.05
CA LYS A 813 -3.30 -74.45 -29.30
C LYS A 813 -3.04 -73.01 -29.79
N GLN A 814 -3.97 -72.07 -29.57
CA GLN A 814 -3.79 -70.67 -29.96
C GLN A 814 -2.79 -70.00 -29.01
N ILE A 815 -2.96 -70.27 -27.68
CA ILE A 815 -2.06 -69.76 -26.64
C ILE A 815 -0.63 -70.23 -26.88
N GLU A 816 -0.43 -71.53 -27.08
CA GLU A 816 0.88 -72.13 -27.37
C GLU A 816 1.51 -71.52 -28.62
N SER A 817 0.76 -71.34 -29.70
CA SER A 817 1.22 -70.73 -30.92
C SER A 817 1.68 -69.30 -30.73
N ILE A 818 0.92 -68.51 -29.90
CA ILE A 818 1.31 -67.10 -29.55
C ILE A 818 2.62 -67.10 -28.74
N MET A 819 2.67 -67.99 -27.72
CA MET A 819 3.83 -68.02 -26.83
C MET A 819 5.11 -68.48 -27.60
N GLN A 820 4.97 -69.43 -28.51
CA GLN A 820 6.10 -69.82 -29.38
C GLN A 820 6.55 -68.68 -30.30
N ARG A 821 5.65 -67.95 -30.89
CA ARG A 821 6.00 -66.77 -31.69
C ARG A 821 6.74 -65.69 -30.86
N LEU A 822 6.22 -65.42 -29.63
CA LEU A 822 6.88 -64.47 -28.72
C LEU A 822 8.27 -64.95 -28.31
N GLN A 823 8.39 -66.24 -27.97
CA GLN A 823 9.69 -66.84 -27.61
C GLN A 823 10.68 -66.69 -28.75
N LYS A 824 10.31 -67.11 -29.94
CA LYS A 824 11.18 -67.01 -31.14
C LYS A 824 11.60 -65.60 -31.42
N MET A 825 10.70 -64.64 -31.33
CA MET A 825 11.02 -63.22 -31.50
C MET A 825 12.02 -62.73 -30.45
N PHE A 826 11.86 -63.10 -29.17
CA PHE A 826 12.82 -62.72 -28.13
C PHE A 826 14.20 -63.33 -28.34
N GLU A 827 14.25 -64.59 -28.80
CA GLU A 827 15.50 -65.28 -29.16
C GLU A 827 16.22 -64.57 -30.33
N GLU A 828 15.46 -64.26 -31.41
CA GLU A 828 16.01 -63.60 -32.59
C GLU A 828 16.40 -62.16 -32.41
N LYS A 829 15.58 -61.34 -31.72
CA LYS A 829 15.80 -59.92 -31.64
C LYS A 829 16.70 -59.50 -30.47
N PHE A 830 16.64 -60.24 -29.37
CA PHE A 830 17.36 -59.86 -28.14
C PHE A 830 18.37 -60.92 -27.65
N GLY A 831 18.54 -62.01 -28.41
CA GLY A 831 19.42 -63.11 -28.01
C GLY A 831 18.95 -63.72 -26.66
N ALA A 832 17.66 -63.60 -26.33
CA ALA A 832 17.12 -64.08 -25.07
C ALA A 832 17.11 -65.63 -25.03
N LYS A 833 17.33 -66.19 -23.86
CA LYS A 833 17.16 -67.67 -23.63
C LYS A 833 16.12 -67.88 -22.55
N LEU A 834 15.20 -68.81 -22.77
CA LEU A 834 14.32 -69.31 -21.70
C LEU A 834 15.10 -70.02 -20.60
N ARG A 835 14.77 -69.62 -19.35
CA ARG A 835 15.41 -70.21 -18.15
C ARG A 835 14.46 -71.23 -17.51
#